data_287884d572217b30ac506a31a53a3f0e
#
_entry.id   287884d572217b30ac506a31a53a3f0e
#
_cell.length_a   1.000
_cell.length_b   1.000
_cell.length_c   1.000
_cell.angle_alpha   90.00
_cell.angle_beta   90.00
_cell.angle_gamma   90.00
#
_symmetry.space_group_name_H-M   'P 1'
#
loop_
_entity.id
_entity.type
_entity.pdbx_description
1 polymer ?
#
loop_
_entity_poly.entity_id
_entity_poly.type
_entity_poly.pdbx_seq_one_letter_code
_entity_poly.pdbx_strand_id
1 'polypeptide(L)'
;MAGPVPAPLSLMAHTYTEEDLLRWMEGRTLEMSDHGLSEVHSMRLFGDILVAEVKIPAKYSYRVEIDLAASLRHPRSLLRNRCSCLLGHDCMHVAAVLAQMLQQIDHTPPMPDDSSTLPTLLIRSMTPVLRLHTVEFRPPWLGPRDPSQWADIATVAFEYDEHVRFLDDPSLFAHDPEGQLALLPRDLVEESRREAELRTVGLHRDTEPRAPLDGAGPQFQLRTHDWTRFLLDDVPRLEALGWKVETDDDFRHRITRVDEIGLDIQADPADAGWFNLGLDIQVEGRNVSMVPLLQQVLQSDPRWMRGQLDAIGDDENILLMAGDNTRLALRAARLKPIMALLADLFAQRGAPLRLSALDRGRLQALRDTARLQFRGRKDTQALVQRLMQAPALGEVPPPAGLVATLRPYQREGLSWLQYLRQQGLGGVLADDMGLGKTLQTLAHLLVEKESGRLDRPALLVVPTSLLHNWQSEAARFTPGLRVLTLHGPTREALFEAIPEHDLVLTTYPLLWRDEQALQAHAYHLLILDEAQQVKNPKSRAAITLRTLQARHRLCLTGTPLENHLGELWTQFDFLLPGLLGSEKQFNQHWRHPIERGSDHRRATLLAQRLRPFILRRRKDQVASELPPKTLITRAVDMEGGQRDLYETVRAAMEKQVREAISGSGLARSHIVVLDALLKLRQVCCDPRLLPGDTPARNAGSAKLELLRDMLPSMVEEGRRVLVFSQFTGMLALIAQALEELGLAYVTLTGDTQDRATPVQRFMQGEVPVFLISLKAGGVGLNLTAADTVIHFDPWWNPAAENQASDRAHRIGQQQPVFVYRLIAAGSIEERIAELQERKATLADSILEGGGSTGPRFSEEDVQALLAPLPGLPGKRSRKAGKRSTRA
;
A
#
# COMPACT_ATOMS: atom_id res chain seq x y z
N MET A 1 -77.34 15.31 -5.77
CA MET A 1 -77.54 14.26 -6.79
C MET A 1 -77.20 12.94 -6.12
N ALA A 2 -78.16 12.04 -6.00
CA ALA A 2 -77.98 10.75 -5.37
C ALA A 2 -76.94 9.95 -6.16
N GLY A 3 -75.90 9.47 -5.52
CA GLY A 3 -74.91 8.52 -6.08
C GLY A 3 -75.60 7.19 -6.38
N PRO A 4 -75.02 6.33 -7.22
CA PRO A 4 -75.63 5.07 -7.60
C PRO A 4 -75.76 4.17 -6.36
N VAL A 5 -76.95 3.65 -6.17
CA VAL A 5 -77.32 2.65 -5.16
C VAL A 5 -76.42 1.43 -5.39
N PRO A 6 -75.75 0.92 -4.35
CA PRO A 6 -74.93 -0.31 -4.49
C PRO A 6 -75.83 -1.50 -4.84
N ALA A 7 -75.34 -2.38 -5.72
CA ALA A 7 -76.03 -3.58 -6.13
C ALA A 7 -76.44 -4.43 -4.91
N PRO A 8 -77.62 -5.05 -4.91
CA PRO A 8 -78.15 -5.72 -3.74
C PRO A 8 -77.33 -7.00 -3.43
N LEU A 9 -77.16 -7.28 -2.15
CA LEU A 9 -76.55 -8.50 -1.56
C LEU A 9 -77.42 -9.77 -1.77
N SER A 10 -77.98 -9.94 -2.95
CA SER A 10 -78.93 -11.05 -3.28
C SER A 10 -78.29 -12.46 -3.20
N LEU A 11 -77.00 -12.57 -3.13
CA LEU A 11 -76.25 -13.83 -2.92
C LEU A 11 -76.21 -14.29 -1.46
N MET A 12 -76.54 -13.43 -0.51
CA MET A 12 -76.51 -13.77 0.94
C MET A 12 -77.69 -14.57 1.42
N ALA A 13 -78.78 -14.51 0.74
CA ALA A 13 -80.02 -15.14 1.19
C ALA A 13 -79.96 -16.69 1.26
N HIS A 14 -78.93 -17.31 0.67
CA HIS A 14 -78.83 -18.79 0.64
C HIS A 14 -77.80 -19.38 1.61
N THR A 15 -76.95 -18.50 2.28
CA THR A 15 -75.83 -18.99 3.07
C THR A 15 -75.84 -18.58 4.54
N TYR A 16 -76.54 -17.52 4.90
CA TYR A 16 -76.51 -16.94 6.27
C TYR A 16 -77.91 -16.52 6.70
N THR A 17 -78.25 -16.83 7.95
CA THR A 17 -79.56 -16.48 8.53
C THR A 17 -79.44 -15.25 9.40
N GLU A 18 -80.57 -14.53 9.60
CA GLU A 18 -80.68 -13.44 10.55
C GLU A 18 -80.20 -13.86 11.96
N GLU A 19 -80.48 -15.09 12.36
CA GLU A 19 -80.09 -15.70 13.62
C GLU A 19 -78.54 -15.87 13.71
N ASP A 20 -77.88 -16.17 12.58
CA ASP A 20 -76.39 -16.21 12.52
C ASP A 20 -75.74 -14.86 12.71
N LEU A 21 -76.28 -13.84 12.11
CA LEU A 21 -75.78 -12.47 12.22
C LEU A 21 -76.06 -11.89 13.63
N LEU A 22 -77.22 -12.09 14.19
CA LEU A 22 -77.54 -11.65 15.55
C LEU A 22 -76.67 -12.37 16.60
N ARG A 23 -76.38 -13.66 16.40
CA ARG A 23 -75.45 -14.40 17.27
C ARG A 23 -74.06 -13.87 17.21
N TRP A 24 -73.54 -13.39 16.06
CA TRP A 24 -72.26 -12.79 15.94
C TRP A 24 -72.20 -11.38 16.53
N MET A 25 -73.32 -10.70 16.61
CA MET A 25 -73.49 -9.38 17.23
C MET A 25 -73.71 -9.41 18.73
N GLU A 26 -73.94 -10.60 19.37
CA GLU A 26 -74.11 -10.71 20.80
C GLU A 26 -72.91 -10.21 21.62
N GLY A 27 -73.13 -9.43 22.63
CA GLY A 27 -72.15 -8.87 23.52
C GLY A 27 -71.62 -7.48 23.08
N ARG A 28 -70.30 -7.26 23.23
CA ARG A 28 -69.64 -5.96 22.99
C ARG A 28 -69.93 -5.32 21.64
N THR A 29 -70.27 -6.13 20.61
CA THR A 29 -70.43 -5.63 19.26
C THR A 29 -71.77 -4.87 19.08
N LEU A 30 -72.81 -5.20 19.80
CA LEU A 30 -74.10 -4.52 19.75
C LEU A 30 -74.07 -3.14 20.44
N GLU A 31 -73.42 -3.04 21.55
CA GLU A 31 -73.20 -1.76 22.28
C GLU A 31 -72.43 -0.71 21.47
N MET A 32 -71.58 -1.17 20.55
CA MET A 32 -70.77 -0.31 19.72
C MET A 32 -71.45 0.22 18.50
N SER A 33 -72.53 -0.46 17.99
CA SER A 33 -73.26 -0.03 16.75
C SER A 33 -74.15 1.23 16.95
N ASP A 34 -74.58 1.57 18.18
CA ASP A 34 -75.50 2.65 18.51
C ASP A 34 -74.82 4.05 18.48
N HIS A 35 -73.54 4.16 18.26
CA HIS A 35 -72.86 5.45 18.31
C HIS A 35 -72.83 6.23 17.01
N GLY A 36 -73.60 5.92 16.00
CA GLY A 36 -74.06 6.77 14.89
C GLY A 36 -73.01 7.47 14.04
N LEU A 37 -71.74 7.05 14.09
CA LEU A 37 -70.61 7.78 13.51
C LEU A 37 -69.92 7.11 12.31
N SER A 38 -70.39 5.93 11.89
CA SER A 38 -69.75 5.14 10.85
C SER A 38 -70.74 4.80 9.74
N GLU A 39 -70.56 5.28 8.53
CA GLU A 39 -71.31 4.90 7.35
C GLU A 39 -70.58 3.80 6.55
N VAL A 40 -71.22 2.68 6.30
CA VAL A 40 -70.72 1.65 5.39
C VAL A 40 -70.90 2.10 3.96
N HIS A 41 -69.83 2.45 3.30
CA HIS A 41 -69.85 3.02 1.97
C HIS A 41 -69.95 1.95 0.85
N SER A 42 -69.32 0.80 1.06
CA SER A 42 -69.46 -0.32 0.15
C SER A 42 -69.35 -1.64 0.92
N MET A 43 -70.10 -2.64 0.52
CA MET A 43 -70.08 -3.97 1.14
C MET A 43 -70.23 -5.03 0.04
N ARG A 44 -69.37 -6.03 0.01
CA ARG A 44 -69.28 -7.06 -1.00
C ARG A 44 -68.91 -8.41 -0.43
N LEU A 45 -69.52 -9.46 -0.90
CA LEU A 45 -69.21 -10.84 -0.51
C LEU A 45 -68.35 -11.49 -1.59
N PHE A 46 -67.26 -12.12 -1.19
CA PHE A 46 -66.31 -12.85 -2.05
C PHE A 46 -66.16 -14.28 -1.53
N GLY A 47 -66.86 -15.20 -2.14
CA GLY A 47 -66.99 -16.52 -1.57
C GLY A 47 -67.56 -16.42 -0.15
N ASP A 48 -66.80 -16.88 0.83
CA ASP A 48 -67.19 -16.82 2.24
C ASP A 48 -66.60 -15.60 3.00
N ILE A 49 -65.89 -14.66 2.31
CA ILE A 49 -65.29 -13.48 2.92
C ILE A 49 -66.11 -12.26 2.53
N LEU A 50 -66.67 -11.57 3.52
CA LEU A 50 -67.30 -10.28 3.38
C LEU A 50 -66.26 -9.16 3.52
N VAL A 51 -66.14 -8.29 2.52
CA VAL A 51 -65.27 -7.10 2.55
C VAL A 51 -66.15 -5.88 2.47
N ALA A 52 -65.96 -4.94 3.40
CA ALA A 52 -66.70 -3.69 3.47
C ALA A 52 -65.75 -2.50 3.71
N GLU A 53 -66.12 -1.36 3.17
CA GLU A 53 -65.49 -0.09 3.42
C GLU A 53 -66.38 0.76 4.31
N VAL A 54 -65.87 1.16 5.49
CA VAL A 54 -66.58 1.97 6.47
C VAL A 54 -65.94 3.35 6.55
N LYS A 55 -66.75 4.37 6.29
CA LYS A 55 -66.33 5.75 6.29
C LYS A 55 -66.77 6.50 7.55
N ILE A 56 -65.87 7.17 8.19
CA ILE A 56 -66.22 8.16 9.24
C ILE A 56 -66.31 9.53 8.58
N PRO A 57 -67.41 10.23 8.70
CA PRO A 57 -67.57 11.58 8.12
C PRO A 57 -66.42 12.51 8.49
N ALA A 58 -65.75 13.07 7.45
CA ALA A 58 -64.65 14.00 7.55
C ALA A 58 -63.28 13.44 8.09
N LYS A 59 -63.05 12.09 8.17
CA LYS A 59 -61.75 11.56 8.62
C LYS A 59 -61.16 10.48 7.73
N TYR A 60 -61.45 9.23 7.92
CA TYR A 60 -60.80 8.13 7.22
C TYR A 60 -61.75 7.05 6.79
N SER A 61 -61.36 6.29 5.76
CA SER A 61 -62.06 5.04 5.38
C SER A 61 -61.31 3.88 6.01
N TYR A 62 -62.09 2.89 6.55
CA TYR A 62 -61.52 1.68 7.12
C TYR A 62 -62.08 0.47 6.37
N ARG A 63 -61.22 -0.47 6.06
CA ARG A 63 -61.56 -1.73 5.42
C ARG A 63 -61.85 -2.75 6.48
N VAL A 64 -63.02 -3.41 6.35
CA VAL A 64 -63.47 -4.49 7.22
C VAL A 64 -63.55 -5.76 6.39
N GLU A 65 -62.99 -6.85 6.88
CA GLU A 65 -63.07 -8.20 6.31
C GLU A 65 -63.66 -9.15 7.36
N ILE A 66 -64.64 -9.93 6.98
CA ILE A 66 -65.32 -10.89 7.84
C ILE A 66 -65.32 -12.26 7.13
N ASP A 67 -64.69 -13.25 7.75
CA ASP A 67 -64.69 -14.65 7.27
C ASP A 67 -65.96 -15.35 7.79
N LEU A 68 -66.95 -15.42 6.96
CA LEU A 68 -68.25 -15.97 7.29
C LEU A 68 -68.20 -17.52 7.40
N ALA A 69 -67.40 -18.19 6.57
CA ALA A 69 -67.26 -19.64 6.61
C ALA A 69 -66.59 -20.15 7.90
N ALA A 70 -65.52 -19.45 8.32
CA ALA A 70 -64.85 -19.79 9.57
C ALA A 70 -65.75 -19.55 10.80
N SER A 71 -66.61 -18.55 10.75
CA SER A 71 -67.50 -18.17 11.83
C SER A 71 -68.68 -19.16 11.96
N LEU A 72 -69.14 -19.72 10.85
CA LEU A 72 -70.18 -20.76 10.84
C LEU A 72 -69.70 -22.13 11.34
N ARG A 73 -68.49 -22.52 11.10
CA ARG A 73 -67.95 -23.83 11.45
C ARG A 73 -67.71 -24.03 12.96
N HIS A 74 -67.70 -22.98 13.77
CA HIS A 74 -67.52 -23.07 15.19
C HIS A 74 -68.50 -22.23 15.97
N PRO A 75 -69.63 -22.79 16.43
CA PRO A 75 -70.73 -22.09 17.09
C PRO A 75 -70.33 -21.36 18.41
N ARG A 76 -69.18 -21.59 18.96
CA ARG A 76 -68.65 -20.95 20.19
C ARG A 76 -67.44 -20.04 19.92
N SER A 77 -67.03 -19.90 18.67
CA SER A 77 -65.87 -19.07 18.33
C SER A 77 -66.25 -17.62 18.08
N LEU A 78 -65.35 -16.72 18.47
CA LEU A 78 -65.42 -15.33 18.14
C LEU A 78 -65.48 -15.17 16.60
N LEU A 79 -66.28 -14.19 16.14
CA LEU A 79 -66.36 -13.80 14.75
C LEU A 79 -64.94 -13.58 14.17
N ARG A 80 -64.54 -14.32 13.16
CA ARG A 80 -63.25 -14.06 12.50
C ARG A 80 -63.43 -12.83 11.60
N ASN A 81 -62.90 -11.70 12.07
CA ASN A 81 -62.93 -10.44 11.36
C ASN A 81 -61.62 -9.70 11.44
N ARG A 82 -61.43 -8.80 10.53
CA ARG A 82 -60.27 -7.92 10.47
C ARG A 82 -60.71 -6.53 10.04
N CYS A 83 -60.15 -5.50 10.66
CA CYS A 83 -60.39 -4.13 10.31
C CYS A 83 -59.03 -3.38 10.22
N SER A 84 -58.90 -2.48 9.25
CA SER A 84 -57.70 -1.63 9.08
C SER A 84 -57.59 -0.51 10.15
N CYS A 85 -58.48 -0.47 11.15
CA CYS A 85 -58.34 0.47 12.27
C CYS A 85 -57.34 -0.01 13.32
N LEU A 86 -57.03 0.87 14.30
CA LEU A 86 -56.06 0.62 15.39
C LEU A 86 -56.40 -0.62 16.24
N LEU A 87 -57.66 -1.02 16.33
CA LEU A 87 -58.06 -2.19 17.10
C LEU A 87 -57.86 -3.51 16.32
N GLY A 88 -57.81 -3.43 14.99
CA GLY A 88 -57.51 -4.54 14.09
C GLY A 88 -58.62 -5.61 13.93
N HIS A 89 -59.46 -5.79 14.91
CA HIS A 89 -60.62 -6.73 14.91
C HIS A 89 -61.64 -6.28 15.98
N ASP A 90 -62.83 -6.86 15.93
CA ASP A 90 -63.94 -6.70 16.89
C ASP A 90 -64.20 -5.22 17.28
N CYS A 91 -64.10 -4.33 16.29
CA CYS A 91 -64.25 -2.88 16.48
C CYS A 91 -65.62 -2.38 16.03
N MET A 92 -65.88 -1.11 16.31
CA MET A 92 -67.13 -0.43 15.88
C MET A 92 -67.38 -0.48 14.39
N HIS A 93 -66.33 -0.57 13.56
CA HIS A 93 -66.51 -0.65 12.09
C HIS A 93 -67.03 -2.03 11.65
N VAL A 94 -66.59 -3.11 12.37
CA VAL A 94 -67.11 -4.45 12.14
C VAL A 94 -68.58 -4.51 12.55
N ALA A 95 -68.95 -3.91 13.69
CA ALA A 95 -70.29 -3.81 14.17
C ALA A 95 -71.21 -3.05 13.16
N ALA A 96 -70.75 -1.94 12.60
CA ALA A 96 -71.48 -1.19 11.58
C ALA A 96 -71.75 -2.04 10.32
N VAL A 97 -70.77 -2.83 9.85
CA VAL A 97 -70.95 -3.74 8.70
C VAL A 97 -71.97 -4.79 8.97
N LEU A 98 -71.93 -5.42 10.16
CA LEU A 98 -72.91 -6.47 10.55
C LEU A 98 -74.31 -5.90 10.71
N ALA A 99 -74.51 -4.72 11.30
CA ALA A 99 -75.76 -4.01 11.41
C ALA A 99 -76.36 -3.70 10.03
N GLN A 100 -75.57 -3.28 9.08
CA GLN A 100 -75.98 -3.02 7.73
C GLN A 100 -76.35 -4.29 6.95
N MET A 101 -75.67 -5.40 7.22
CA MET A 101 -76.06 -6.72 6.69
C MET A 101 -77.44 -7.13 7.16
N LEU A 102 -77.79 -7.00 8.45
CA LEU A 102 -79.14 -7.24 9.02
C LEU A 102 -80.22 -6.42 8.30
N GLN A 103 -80.01 -5.12 8.11
CA GLN A 103 -80.95 -4.28 7.41
C GLN A 103 -81.18 -4.65 5.94
N GLN A 104 -80.16 -5.24 5.29
CA GLN A 104 -80.29 -5.66 3.88
C GLN A 104 -80.95 -6.99 3.69
N ILE A 105 -80.98 -7.93 4.67
CA ILE A 105 -81.65 -9.18 4.67
C ILE A 105 -83.21 -9.02 4.72
N ASP A 106 -83.69 -8.03 5.50
CA ASP A 106 -85.15 -7.71 5.68
C ASP A 106 -85.79 -7.08 4.44
N HIS A 107 -85.06 -6.61 3.44
CA HIS A 107 -85.58 -5.84 2.34
C HIS A 107 -85.32 -6.41 0.93
N THR A 108 -85.15 -7.74 0.77
CA THR A 108 -84.81 -8.32 -0.54
C THR A 108 -86.09 -8.62 -1.33
N PRO A 109 -86.40 -7.94 -2.46
CA PRO A 109 -87.48 -8.41 -3.35
C PRO A 109 -87.01 -9.61 -4.19
N PRO A 110 -87.90 -10.46 -4.69
CA PRO A 110 -87.58 -11.67 -5.46
C PRO A 110 -86.95 -11.31 -6.81
N MET A 111 -85.93 -12.08 -7.18
CA MET A 111 -85.05 -11.91 -8.30
C MET A 111 -85.85 -11.92 -9.65
N PRO A 112 -85.43 -11.12 -10.64
CA PRO A 112 -85.69 -11.36 -12.05
C PRO A 112 -84.57 -12.33 -12.57
N ASP A 113 -85.07 -13.34 -13.33
CA ASP A 113 -84.26 -14.27 -14.12
C ASP A 113 -83.61 -13.44 -15.27
N ASP A 114 -82.32 -13.12 -15.10
CA ASP A 114 -81.53 -12.73 -16.25
C ASP A 114 -80.09 -13.30 -16.10
N SER A 115 -79.91 -14.45 -16.73
CA SER A 115 -78.65 -15.17 -16.81
C SER A 115 -77.70 -14.56 -17.84
N SER A 116 -77.28 -13.33 -17.66
CA SER A 116 -76.26 -12.74 -18.56
C SER A 116 -75.21 -11.97 -17.81
N THR A 117 -74.04 -12.53 -17.97
CA THR A 117 -72.70 -12.01 -17.64
C THR A 117 -72.29 -12.01 -16.16
N LEU A 118 -71.87 -13.17 -15.70
CA LEU A 118 -70.89 -13.24 -14.64
C LEU A 118 -69.59 -12.48 -15.11
N PRO A 119 -69.04 -11.60 -14.32
CA PRO A 119 -67.80 -10.95 -14.70
C PRO A 119 -66.71 -12.01 -14.94
N THR A 120 -66.01 -11.88 -16.02
CA THR A 120 -64.90 -12.76 -16.36
C THR A 120 -63.89 -12.86 -15.21
N LEU A 121 -63.57 -14.08 -14.79
CA LEU A 121 -62.58 -14.29 -13.72
C LEU A 121 -61.18 -14.26 -14.33
N LEU A 122 -60.36 -13.26 -13.95
CA LEU A 122 -58.97 -13.16 -14.36
C LEU A 122 -58.08 -13.92 -13.37
N ILE A 123 -57.72 -15.17 -13.73
CA ILE A 123 -56.75 -15.92 -12.93
C ILE A 123 -55.36 -15.48 -13.37
N ARG A 124 -54.60 -14.85 -12.48
CA ARG A 124 -53.27 -14.25 -12.75
C ARG A 124 -52.25 -14.67 -11.71
N SER A 125 -50.99 -14.76 -12.13
CA SER A 125 -49.87 -14.98 -11.20
C SER A 125 -49.55 -13.68 -10.45
N MET A 126 -49.28 -13.77 -9.16
CA MET A 126 -48.96 -12.63 -8.31
C MET A 126 -47.47 -12.50 -8.14
N THR A 127 -46.93 -11.33 -8.41
CA THR A 127 -45.52 -10.95 -8.13
C THR A 127 -45.50 -9.85 -7.09
N PRO A 128 -44.86 -10.02 -5.94
CA PRO A 128 -44.71 -8.96 -4.94
C PRO A 128 -43.67 -7.96 -5.38
N VAL A 129 -43.98 -6.68 -5.29
CA VAL A 129 -43.10 -5.56 -5.67
C VAL A 129 -42.83 -4.67 -4.46
N LEU A 130 -41.58 -4.46 -4.17
CA LEU A 130 -41.13 -3.54 -3.13
C LEU A 130 -40.54 -2.29 -3.81
N ARG A 131 -41.10 -1.13 -3.57
CA ARG A 131 -40.65 0.16 -4.14
C ARG A 131 -40.00 1.00 -3.06
N LEU A 132 -38.79 1.52 -3.35
CA LEU A 132 -38.00 2.33 -2.43
C LEU A 132 -38.00 3.77 -2.89
N HIS A 133 -38.35 4.67 -1.97
CA HIS A 133 -38.52 6.09 -2.23
C HIS A 133 -37.78 6.94 -1.20
N THR A 134 -37.36 8.15 -1.57
CA THR A 134 -37.01 9.22 -0.65
C THR A 134 -38.08 10.33 -0.77
N VAL A 135 -38.77 10.59 0.31
CA VAL A 135 -39.86 11.58 0.34
C VAL A 135 -39.49 12.77 1.21
N GLU A 136 -39.80 13.94 0.72
CA GLU A 136 -39.74 15.14 1.52
C GLU A 136 -41.02 15.28 2.37
N PHE A 137 -40.87 15.44 3.66
CA PHE A 137 -41.99 15.58 4.56
C PHE A 137 -41.73 16.68 5.58
N ARG A 138 -42.83 17.26 6.10
CA ARG A 138 -42.79 18.27 7.12
C ARG A 138 -43.48 17.75 8.36
N PRO A 139 -42.73 17.36 9.41
CA PRO A 139 -43.35 16.93 10.65
C PRO A 139 -44.27 18.04 11.24
N PRO A 140 -45.39 17.65 11.89
CA PRO A 140 -46.36 18.61 12.44
C PRO A 140 -45.80 19.60 13.47
N TRP A 141 -44.68 19.22 14.12
CA TRP A 141 -44.00 20.03 15.14
C TRP A 141 -43.02 21.04 14.56
N LEU A 142 -42.72 21.00 13.25
CA LEU A 142 -41.82 21.94 12.60
C LEU A 142 -42.58 23.26 12.23
N GLY A 143 -41.99 24.39 12.58
CA GLY A 143 -42.54 25.70 12.25
C GLY A 143 -42.50 25.99 10.73
N PRO A 144 -43.31 26.97 10.24
CA PRO A 144 -43.41 27.29 8.82
C PRO A 144 -42.09 27.69 8.14
N ARG A 145 -41.08 28.10 8.92
CA ARG A 145 -39.76 28.56 8.45
C ARG A 145 -38.66 27.50 8.57
N ASP A 146 -38.93 26.37 9.20
CA ASP A 146 -37.94 25.31 9.34
C ASP A 146 -37.82 24.53 8.04
N PRO A 147 -36.65 24.05 7.66
CA PRO A 147 -36.46 23.22 6.47
C PRO A 147 -37.23 21.91 6.59
N SER A 148 -37.83 21.45 5.49
CA SER A 148 -38.44 20.14 5.38
C SER A 148 -37.40 19.04 5.67
N GLN A 149 -37.88 17.91 6.13
CA GLN A 149 -37.07 16.73 6.37
C GLN A 149 -37.29 15.69 5.27
N TRP A 150 -36.30 14.83 5.07
CA TRP A 150 -36.34 13.73 4.11
C TRP A 150 -36.43 12.42 4.84
N ALA A 151 -37.32 11.54 4.38
CA ALA A 151 -37.42 10.18 4.87
C ALA A 151 -37.28 9.18 3.74
N ASP A 152 -36.53 8.12 4.02
CA ASP A 152 -36.40 6.99 3.13
C ASP A 152 -37.42 5.94 3.56
N ILE A 153 -38.29 5.54 2.65
CA ILE A 153 -39.41 4.66 2.90
C ILE A 153 -39.50 3.57 1.81
N ALA A 154 -40.20 2.50 2.11
CA ALA A 154 -40.58 1.51 1.12
C ALA A 154 -42.12 1.41 1.04
N THR A 155 -42.64 1.12 -0.15
CA THR A 155 -44.05 0.79 -0.38
C THR A 155 -44.14 -0.58 -1.01
N VAL A 156 -45.28 -1.24 -0.80
CA VAL A 156 -45.53 -2.62 -1.28
C VAL A 156 -46.66 -2.60 -2.25
N ALA A 157 -46.42 -3.23 -3.39
CA ALA A 157 -47.45 -3.50 -4.39
C ALA A 157 -47.40 -4.99 -4.79
N PHE A 158 -48.52 -5.47 -5.35
CA PHE A 158 -48.65 -6.80 -5.93
C PHE A 158 -49.01 -6.64 -7.40
N GLU A 159 -48.19 -7.17 -8.26
CA GLU A 159 -48.47 -7.20 -9.71
C GLU A 159 -49.17 -8.50 -10.07
N TYR A 160 -50.39 -8.39 -10.61
CA TYR A 160 -51.18 -9.48 -11.19
C TYR A 160 -51.13 -9.30 -12.71
N ASP A 161 -50.02 -9.73 -13.34
CA ASP A 161 -49.65 -9.45 -14.73
C ASP A 161 -49.61 -7.95 -15.00
N GLU A 162 -50.57 -7.39 -15.77
CA GLU A 162 -50.59 -5.95 -16.11
C GLU A 162 -51.29 -5.09 -15.04
N HIS A 163 -51.81 -5.69 -13.99
CA HIS A 163 -52.58 -5.00 -12.95
C HIS A 163 -51.77 -4.87 -11.65
N VAL A 164 -51.44 -3.64 -11.26
CA VAL A 164 -50.78 -3.36 -10.00
C VAL A 164 -51.80 -3.07 -8.92
N ARG A 165 -51.68 -3.71 -7.77
CA ARG A 165 -52.45 -3.48 -6.54
C ARG A 165 -51.57 -3.17 -5.37
N PHE A 166 -51.80 -2.06 -4.71
CA PHE A 166 -51.11 -1.77 -3.47
C PHE A 166 -51.65 -2.61 -2.30
N LEU A 167 -50.81 -2.79 -1.28
CA LEU A 167 -51.15 -3.70 -0.16
C LEU A 167 -52.48 -3.32 0.48
N ASP A 168 -53.00 -2.24 0.65
CA ASP A 168 -54.29 -1.92 1.23
C ASP A 168 -55.34 -1.45 0.18
N ASP A 169 -55.10 -1.67 -1.10
CA ASP A 169 -56.05 -1.31 -2.14
C ASP A 169 -57.29 -2.22 -2.09
N PRO A 170 -58.49 -1.68 -1.87
CA PRO A 170 -59.71 -2.48 -1.79
C PRO A 170 -60.22 -2.96 -3.14
N SER A 171 -59.65 -2.53 -4.25
CA SER A 171 -60.16 -2.81 -5.60
C SER A 171 -59.94 -4.27 -5.99
N LEU A 172 -61.03 -4.97 -6.26
CA LEU A 172 -61.05 -6.35 -6.73
C LEU A 172 -61.42 -6.47 -8.21
N PHE A 173 -61.62 -5.37 -8.88
CA PHE A 173 -61.91 -5.33 -10.28
C PHE A 173 -60.81 -4.72 -11.08
N ALA A 174 -60.56 -5.25 -12.25
CA ALA A 174 -59.68 -4.74 -13.26
C ALA A 174 -60.37 -4.74 -14.62
N HIS A 175 -59.84 -3.99 -15.57
CA HIS A 175 -60.30 -4.10 -16.95
C HIS A 175 -59.55 -5.23 -17.63
N ASP A 176 -60.28 -6.10 -18.31
CA ASP A 176 -59.70 -7.11 -19.17
C ASP A 176 -59.03 -6.47 -20.40
N PRO A 177 -58.35 -7.22 -21.26
CA PRO A 177 -57.71 -6.70 -22.48
C PRO A 177 -58.71 -6.09 -23.48
N GLU A 178 -60.03 -6.42 -23.34
CA GLU A 178 -61.14 -5.92 -24.15
C GLU A 178 -61.77 -4.66 -23.54
N GLY A 179 -61.27 -4.23 -22.36
CA GLY A 179 -61.76 -3.03 -21.67
C GLY A 179 -63.01 -3.26 -20.84
N GLN A 180 -63.47 -4.52 -20.62
CA GLN A 180 -64.62 -4.85 -19.77
C GLN A 180 -64.17 -5.00 -18.31
N LEU A 181 -65.03 -4.67 -17.37
CA LEU A 181 -64.78 -4.81 -15.93
C LEU A 181 -64.81 -6.29 -15.55
N ALA A 182 -63.68 -6.85 -15.17
CA ALA A 182 -63.52 -8.24 -14.79
C ALA A 182 -63.13 -8.36 -13.32
N LEU A 183 -63.43 -9.49 -12.67
CA LEU A 183 -63.03 -9.75 -11.30
C LEU A 183 -61.59 -10.26 -11.29
N LEU A 184 -60.70 -9.53 -10.54
CA LEU A 184 -59.35 -9.94 -10.28
C LEU A 184 -59.27 -10.50 -8.86
N PRO A 185 -59.30 -11.83 -8.68
CA PRO A 185 -59.21 -12.41 -7.35
C PRO A 185 -57.80 -12.24 -6.80
N ARG A 186 -57.67 -11.47 -5.72
CA ARG A 186 -56.41 -11.28 -4.98
C ARG A 186 -56.20 -12.46 -4.04
N ASP A 187 -54.96 -12.93 -3.94
CA ASP A 187 -54.56 -13.90 -2.92
C ASP A 187 -54.10 -13.15 -1.65
N LEU A 188 -55.07 -12.72 -0.85
CA LEU A 188 -54.82 -11.98 0.38
C LEU A 188 -54.04 -12.79 1.42
N VAL A 189 -54.09 -14.10 1.37
CA VAL A 189 -53.31 -14.97 2.26
C VAL A 189 -51.81 -14.92 1.88
N GLU A 190 -51.53 -15.07 0.60
CA GLU A 190 -50.16 -14.99 0.11
C GLU A 190 -49.63 -13.54 0.22
N GLU A 191 -50.43 -12.53 -0.07
CA GLU A 191 -50.05 -11.13 0.15
C GLU A 191 -49.67 -10.86 1.62
N SER A 192 -50.44 -11.37 2.59
CA SER A 192 -50.12 -11.22 4.02
C SER A 192 -48.86 -11.99 4.41
N ARG A 193 -48.64 -13.14 3.80
CA ARG A 193 -47.39 -13.88 3.98
C ARG A 193 -46.19 -13.10 3.48
N ARG A 194 -46.29 -12.49 2.29
CA ARG A 194 -45.25 -11.67 1.70
C ARG A 194 -44.95 -10.42 2.56
N GLU A 195 -45.98 -9.76 3.09
CA GLU A 195 -45.78 -8.66 4.04
C GLU A 195 -44.99 -9.12 5.30
N ALA A 196 -45.29 -10.35 5.80
CA ALA A 196 -44.55 -10.88 6.95
C ALA A 196 -43.05 -11.13 6.65
N GLU A 197 -42.69 -11.47 5.41
CA GLU A 197 -41.30 -11.63 4.97
C GLU A 197 -40.50 -10.32 5.13
N LEU A 198 -41.11 -9.16 4.89
CA LEU A 198 -40.47 -7.85 5.04
C LEU A 198 -40.02 -7.56 6.48
N ARG A 199 -40.74 -8.08 7.47
CA ARG A 199 -40.35 -7.93 8.86
C ARG A 199 -39.05 -8.67 9.19
N THR A 200 -38.78 -9.77 8.50
CA THR A 200 -37.55 -10.55 8.71
C THR A 200 -36.31 -9.83 8.24
N VAL A 201 -36.46 -8.92 7.29
CA VAL A 201 -35.41 -8.04 6.77
C VAL A 201 -35.43 -6.64 7.40
N GLY A 202 -36.19 -6.45 8.48
CA GLY A 202 -36.17 -5.21 9.26
C GLY A 202 -37.08 -4.09 8.75
N LEU A 203 -37.89 -4.33 7.71
CA LEU A 203 -38.90 -3.40 7.24
C LEU A 203 -40.16 -3.53 8.09
N HIS A 204 -40.57 -2.44 8.71
CA HIS A 204 -41.78 -2.39 9.55
C HIS A 204 -42.75 -1.36 9.00
N ARG A 205 -44.02 -1.73 8.97
CA ARG A 205 -45.12 -0.82 8.57
C ARG A 205 -45.09 0.42 9.48
N ASP A 206 -45.15 1.59 8.87
CA ASP A 206 -45.27 2.85 9.59
C ASP A 206 -46.73 3.06 10.03
N THR A 207 -46.94 3.40 11.28
CA THR A 207 -48.25 3.66 11.83
C THR A 207 -48.73 5.09 11.52
N GLU A 208 -47.78 5.99 11.21
CA GLU A 208 -48.08 7.35 10.79
C GLU A 208 -47.35 7.64 9.48
N PRO A 209 -48.03 7.55 8.32
CA PRO A 209 -47.39 7.81 7.03
C PRO A 209 -46.81 9.22 6.98
N ARG A 210 -45.55 9.31 6.63
CA ARG A 210 -44.78 10.57 6.68
C ARG A 210 -45.10 11.50 5.53
N ALA A 211 -45.45 10.95 4.38
CA ALA A 211 -45.89 11.77 3.23
C ALA A 211 -47.03 11.07 2.51
N PRO A 212 -48.04 11.84 2.03
CA PRO A 212 -49.06 11.30 1.15
C PRO A 212 -48.44 11.00 -0.21
N LEU A 213 -48.22 9.72 -0.47
CA LEU A 213 -47.94 9.23 -1.81
C LEU A 213 -49.27 8.79 -2.38
N ASP A 214 -49.83 9.57 -3.33
CA ASP A 214 -51.13 9.32 -3.93
C ASP A 214 -51.14 7.92 -4.54
N GLY A 215 -51.98 7.04 -3.96
CA GLY A 215 -52.15 5.66 -4.46
C GLY A 215 -51.05 4.65 -4.07
N ALA A 216 -50.09 4.96 -3.21
CA ALA A 216 -48.94 4.07 -2.98
C ALA A 216 -49.10 3.07 -1.83
N GLY A 217 -50.24 2.99 -1.15
CA GLY A 217 -50.47 2.05 -0.05
C GLY A 217 -49.64 2.38 1.23
N PRO A 218 -49.56 1.43 2.18
CA PRO A 218 -48.87 1.63 3.43
C PRO A 218 -47.34 1.78 3.25
N GLN A 219 -46.77 2.67 4.06
CA GLN A 219 -45.34 2.92 4.06
C GLN A 219 -44.63 2.02 5.07
N PHE A 220 -43.41 1.58 4.71
CA PHE A 220 -42.55 0.77 5.55
C PHE A 220 -41.26 1.53 5.85
N GLN A 221 -40.76 1.40 7.05
CA GLN A 221 -39.49 1.95 7.50
C GLN A 221 -38.53 0.84 7.87
N LEU A 222 -37.25 1.07 7.54
CA LEU A 222 -36.17 0.19 7.97
C LEU A 222 -35.79 0.57 9.43
N ARG A 223 -35.88 -0.41 10.37
CA ARG A 223 -35.62 -0.17 11.80
C ARG A 223 -34.40 -0.88 12.36
N THR A 224 -33.84 -1.88 11.68
CA THR A 224 -32.80 -2.76 12.20
C THR A 224 -31.38 -2.38 11.82
N HIS A 225 -31.18 -1.75 10.67
CA HIS A 225 -29.88 -1.38 10.12
C HIS A 225 -30.03 -0.26 9.08
N ASP A 226 -28.92 0.14 8.43
CA ASP A 226 -28.98 1.19 7.42
C ASP A 226 -29.47 0.67 6.06
N TRP A 227 -29.99 1.57 5.22
CA TRP A 227 -30.47 1.25 3.87
C TRP A 227 -29.40 0.67 2.96
N THR A 228 -28.16 1.01 3.17
CA THR A 228 -27.04 0.49 2.38
C THR A 228 -26.89 -1.01 2.58
N ARG A 229 -26.90 -1.44 3.84
CA ARG A 229 -26.84 -2.85 4.20
C ARG A 229 -28.09 -3.61 3.72
N PHE A 230 -29.26 -3.01 3.87
CA PHE A 230 -30.49 -3.57 3.34
C PHE A 230 -30.40 -3.86 1.84
N LEU A 231 -29.94 -2.88 1.05
CA LEU A 231 -29.80 -3.03 -0.40
C LEU A 231 -28.76 -4.08 -0.81
N LEU A 232 -27.70 -4.23 -0.04
CA LEU A 232 -26.63 -5.18 -0.37
C LEU A 232 -26.91 -6.61 0.08
N ASP A 233 -27.48 -6.78 1.28
CA ASP A 233 -27.60 -8.08 1.94
C ASP A 233 -29.04 -8.63 1.86
N ASP A 234 -30.06 -7.78 2.05
CA ASP A 234 -31.44 -8.22 2.21
C ASP A 234 -32.24 -8.19 0.89
N VAL A 235 -31.99 -7.20 0.02
CA VAL A 235 -32.64 -7.17 -1.31
C VAL A 235 -32.36 -8.45 -2.10
N PRO A 236 -31.12 -8.97 -2.20
CA PRO A 236 -30.88 -10.24 -2.89
C PRO A 236 -31.64 -11.44 -2.29
N ARG A 237 -31.88 -11.41 -0.98
CA ARG A 237 -32.70 -12.45 -0.31
C ARG A 237 -34.16 -12.34 -0.68
N LEU A 238 -34.71 -11.13 -0.73
CA LEU A 238 -36.05 -10.87 -1.18
C LEU A 238 -36.24 -11.26 -2.66
N GLU A 239 -35.30 -10.90 -3.52
CA GLU A 239 -35.29 -11.30 -4.93
C GLU A 239 -35.29 -12.84 -5.09
N ALA A 240 -34.50 -13.55 -4.28
CA ALA A 240 -34.46 -15.00 -4.25
C ALA A 240 -35.81 -15.64 -3.77
N LEU A 241 -36.60 -14.90 -2.98
CA LEU A 241 -37.93 -15.26 -2.57
C LEU A 241 -39.01 -14.87 -3.60
N GLY A 242 -38.63 -14.26 -4.73
CA GLY A 242 -39.51 -13.87 -5.81
C GLY A 242 -40.04 -12.44 -5.72
N TRP A 243 -39.48 -11.59 -4.85
CA TRP A 243 -39.77 -10.16 -4.83
C TRP A 243 -39.12 -9.44 -6.00
N LYS A 244 -39.83 -8.50 -6.59
CA LYS A 244 -39.28 -7.50 -7.49
C LYS A 244 -39.00 -6.22 -6.69
N VAL A 245 -37.76 -5.77 -6.66
CA VAL A 245 -37.39 -4.57 -5.91
C VAL A 245 -37.10 -3.45 -6.92
N GLU A 246 -37.85 -2.37 -6.82
CA GLU A 246 -37.73 -1.19 -7.65
C GLU A 246 -37.25 -0.02 -6.79
N THR A 247 -36.33 0.77 -7.31
CA THR A 247 -35.84 2.00 -6.67
C THR A 247 -36.16 3.20 -7.54
N ASP A 248 -36.81 4.18 -6.95
CA ASP A 248 -37.07 5.45 -7.64
C ASP A 248 -35.77 6.22 -7.89
N ASP A 249 -35.80 7.08 -8.90
CA ASP A 249 -34.65 7.91 -9.27
C ASP A 249 -34.21 8.84 -8.13
N ASP A 250 -35.16 9.27 -7.29
CA ASP A 250 -34.90 10.15 -6.15
C ASP A 250 -34.42 9.42 -4.87
N PHE A 251 -34.33 8.09 -4.89
CA PHE A 251 -33.92 7.33 -3.71
C PHE A 251 -32.45 7.57 -3.35
N ARG A 252 -32.22 8.23 -2.21
CA ARG A 252 -30.85 8.70 -1.79
C ARG A 252 -29.83 7.59 -1.56
N HIS A 253 -30.28 6.35 -1.37
CA HIS A 253 -29.41 5.20 -1.12
C HIS A 253 -29.23 4.32 -2.35
N ARG A 254 -29.65 4.76 -3.52
CA ARG A 254 -29.49 4.00 -4.75
C ARG A 254 -28.07 3.50 -4.92
N ILE A 255 -27.93 2.21 -5.15
CA ILE A 255 -26.65 1.54 -5.37
C ILE A 255 -26.66 0.97 -6.78
N THR A 256 -25.71 1.40 -7.60
CA THR A 256 -25.51 0.82 -8.92
C THR A 256 -24.51 -0.33 -8.81
N ARG A 257 -24.94 -1.54 -9.18
CA ARG A 257 -24.03 -2.68 -9.30
C ARG A 257 -23.21 -2.57 -10.58
N VAL A 258 -21.91 -2.78 -10.44
CA VAL A 258 -20.98 -2.69 -11.56
C VAL A 258 -20.43 -4.07 -11.86
N ASP A 259 -20.70 -4.57 -13.06
CA ASP A 259 -20.23 -5.89 -13.49
C ASP A 259 -19.03 -5.86 -14.42
N GLU A 260 -18.79 -4.74 -15.10
CA GLU A 260 -17.71 -4.60 -16.07
C GLU A 260 -16.75 -3.45 -15.72
N ILE A 261 -15.45 -3.78 -15.73
CA ILE A 261 -14.37 -2.82 -15.54
C ILE A 261 -13.62 -2.72 -16.88
N GLY A 262 -13.50 -1.51 -17.41
CA GLY A 262 -12.70 -1.20 -18.57
C GLY A 262 -11.27 -0.86 -18.23
N LEU A 263 -10.34 -1.28 -19.06
CA LEU A 263 -8.92 -0.93 -18.99
C LEU A 263 -8.54 -0.09 -20.21
N ASP A 264 -7.96 1.08 -19.98
CA ASP A 264 -7.39 1.93 -21.03
C ASP A 264 -5.89 2.16 -20.77
N ILE A 265 -5.09 2.22 -21.82
CA ILE A 265 -3.65 2.45 -21.73
C ILE A 265 -3.28 3.50 -22.76
N GLN A 266 -2.63 4.57 -22.31
CA GLN A 266 -2.18 5.65 -23.17
C GLN A 266 -0.69 5.89 -22.98
N ALA A 267 0.03 6.17 -24.08
CA ALA A 267 1.43 6.59 -23.97
C ALA A 267 1.52 7.92 -23.20
N ASP A 268 2.48 8.02 -22.30
CA ASP A 268 2.74 9.28 -21.62
C ASP A 268 3.38 10.26 -22.61
N PRO A 269 2.77 11.42 -22.89
CA PRO A 269 3.31 12.36 -23.86
C PRO A 269 4.60 13.05 -23.37
N ALA A 270 4.84 13.05 -22.08
CA ALA A 270 6.01 13.73 -21.48
C ALA A 270 7.24 12.81 -21.37
N ASP A 271 7.04 11.50 -21.23
CA ASP A 271 8.12 10.56 -20.94
C ASP A 271 8.05 9.31 -21.83
N ALA A 272 8.99 9.16 -22.73
CA ALA A 272 9.11 7.96 -23.55
C ALA A 272 9.36 6.72 -22.69
N GLY A 273 8.65 5.62 -23.00
CA GLY A 273 8.76 4.37 -22.24
C GLY A 273 7.78 4.25 -21.06
N TRP A 274 6.97 5.28 -20.80
CA TRP A 274 5.91 5.28 -19.80
C TRP A 274 4.52 5.27 -20.43
N PHE A 275 3.58 4.68 -19.69
CA PHE A 275 2.20 4.52 -20.11
C PHE A 275 1.28 4.85 -18.92
N ASN A 276 0.24 5.62 -19.20
CA ASN A 276 -0.81 5.92 -18.23
C ASN A 276 -1.89 4.85 -18.33
N LEU A 277 -2.19 4.20 -17.20
CA LEU A 277 -3.22 3.19 -17.07
C LEU A 277 -4.50 3.84 -16.56
N GLY A 278 -5.58 3.77 -17.33
CA GLY A 278 -6.94 4.11 -16.95
C GLY A 278 -7.71 2.87 -16.52
N LEU A 279 -8.43 2.96 -15.43
CA LEU A 279 -9.42 1.97 -14.98
C LEU A 279 -10.76 2.68 -14.90
N ASP A 280 -11.69 2.31 -15.75
CA ASP A 280 -12.99 2.97 -15.86
C ASP A 280 -14.14 1.97 -15.78
N ILE A 281 -15.26 2.42 -15.25
CA ILE A 281 -16.53 1.70 -15.22
C ILE A 281 -17.58 2.52 -15.95
N GLN A 282 -18.52 1.84 -16.58
CA GLN A 282 -19.71 2.50 -17.11
C GLN A 282 -20.82 2.50 -16.06
N VAL A 283 -21.30 3.68 -15.74
CA VAL A 283 -22.41 3.91 -14.83
C VAL A 283 -23.42 4.78 -15.58
N GLU A 284 -24.61 4.24 -15.87
CA GLU A 284 -25.69 4.98 -16.54
C GLU A 284 -25.22 5.67 -17.85
N GLY A 285 -24.38 4.99 -18.62
CA GLY A 285 -23.84 5.50 -19.88
C GLY A 285 -22.71 6.53 -19.74
N ARG A 286 -22.25 6.82 -18.51
CA ARG A 286 -21.10 7.69 -18.24
C ARG A 286 -19.88 6.85 -17.84
N ASN A 287 -18.70 7.26 -18.29
CA ASN A 287 -17.44 6.65 -17.83
C ASN A 287 -17.01 7.29 -16.51
N VAL A 288 -16.90 6.48 -15.45
CA VAL A 288 -16.40 6.89 -14.14
C VAL A 288 -15.04 6.26 -13.91
N SER A 289 -14.03 7.09 -13.59
CA SER A 289 -12.70 6.57 -13.28
C SER A 289 -12.67 5.87 -11.92
N MET A 290 -12.19 4.62 -11.92
CA MET A 290 -12.03 3.84 -10.69
C MET A 290 -10.78 4.20 -9.88
N VAL A 291 -9.81 4.87 -10.47
CA VAL A 291 -8.53 5.16 -9.79
C VAL A 291 -8.72 5.91 -8.46
N PRO A 292 -9.49 7.01 -8.40
CA PRO A 292 -9.76 7.69 -7.13
C PRO A 292 -10.54 6.82 -6.14
N LEU A 293 -11.47 6.01 -6.64
CA LEU A 293 -12.32 5.13 -5.82
C LEU A 293 -11.50 4.03 -5.16
N LEU A 294 -10.60 3.39 -5.90
CA LEU A 294 -9.69 2.36 -5.38
C LEU A 294 -8.68 2.94 -4.38
N GLN A 295 -8.23 4.17 -4.59
CA GLN A 295 -7.41 4.89 -3.61
C GLN A 295 -8.16 5.10 -2.29
N GLN A 296 -9.46 5.37 -2.35
CA GLN A 296 -10.31 5.51 -1.17
C GLN A 296 -10.44 4.18 -0.41
N VAL A 297 -10.64 3.07 -1.12
CA VAL A 297 -10.70 1.71 -0.53
C VAL A 297 -9.42 1.37 0.22
N LEU A 298 -8.25 1.62 -0.38
CA LEU A 298 -6.96 1.38 0.25
C LEU A 298 -6.73 2.20 1.53
N GLN A 299 -7.39 3.35 1.65
CA GLN A 299 -7.27 4.22 2.83
C GLN A 299 -8.25 3.84 3.93
N SER A 300 -9.46 3.41 3.56
CA SER A 300 -10.54 3.11 4.50
C SER A 300 -10.41 1.72 5.13
N ASP A 301 -9.89 0.74 4.38
CA ASP A 301 -9.79 -0.65 4.84
C ASP A 301 -8.39 -1.23 4.65
N PRO A 302 -7.62 -1.40 5.74
CA PRO A 302 -6.27 -1.95 5.69
C PRO A 302 -6.15 -3.37 5.11
N ARG A 303 -7.24 -4.15 5.06
CA ARG A 303 -7.24 -5.52 4.53
C ARG A 303 -6.88 -5.57 3.04
N TRP A 304 -7.13 -4.49 2.28
CA TRP A 304 -6.84 -4.40 0.85
C TRP A 304 -5.35 -4.33 0.51
N MET A 305 -4.49 -4.33 1.50
CA MET A 305 -3.05 -4.37 1.29
C MET A 305 -2.60 -5.81 0.97
N ARG A 306 -1.55 -5.94 0.15
CA ARG A 306 -1.02 -7.24 -0.26
C ARG A 306 -0.68 -8.12 0.96
N GLY A 307 -1.11 -9.37 0.92
CA GLY A 307 -0.95 -10.34 2.01
C GLY A 307 -2.14 -10.41 2.98
N GLN A 308 -3.17 -9.55 2.81
CA GLN A 308 -4.40 -9.58 3.61
C GLN A 308 -5.66 -9.74 2.76
N LEU A 309 -5.52 -9.88 1.44
CA LEU A 309 -6.66 -10.04 0.53
C LEU A 309 -7.46 -11.32 0.81
N ASP A 310 -6.82 -12.35 1.34
CA ASP A 310 -7.49 -13.61 1.72
C ASP A 310 -8.43 -13.43 2.93
N ALA A 311 -8.22 -12.38 3.73
CA ALA A 311 -9.10 -12.05 4.85
C ALA A 311 -10.41 -11.34 4.42
N ILE A 312 -10.54 -11.01 3.13
CA ILE A 312 -11.74 -10.41 2.54
C ILE A 312 -12.51 -11.52 1.85
N GLY A 313 -13.81 -11.67 2.14
CA GLY A 313 -14.66 -12.64 1.46
C GLY A 313 -14.85 -12.30 -0.02
N ASP A 314 -14.87 -13.27 -0.91
CA ASP A 314 -15.04 -13.02 -2.35
C ASP A 314 -16.42 -12.42 -2.67
N ASP A 315 -17.43 -12.77 -1.89
CA ASP A 315 -18.81 -12.27 -2.00
C ASP A 315 -19.03 -10.94 -1.27
N GLU A 316 -18.03 -10.43 -0.55
CA GLU A 316 -18.11 -9.15 0.15
C GLU A 316 -18.32 -8.01 -0.85
N ASN A 317 -19.36 -7.20 -0.65
CA ASN A 317 -19.65 -6.04 -1.47
C ASN A 317 -18.85 -4.83 -0.99
N ILE A 318 -18.08 -4.24 -1.87
CA ILE A 318 -17.29 -3.04 -1.60
C ILE A 318 -18.01 -1.83 -2.15
N LEU A 319 -18.35 -0.92 -1.25
CA LEU A 319 -18.99 0.35 -1.58
C LEU A 319 -17.96 1.41 -1.95
N LEU A 320 -18.21 2.04 -3.08
CA LEU A 320 -17.42 3.13 -3.62
C LEU A 320 -18.32 4.36 -3.78
N MET A 321 -17.80 5.55 -3.44
CA MET A 321 -18.52 6.81 -3.60
C MET A 321 -17.96 7.57 -4.79
N ALA A 322 -18.75 7.66 -5.85
CA ALA A 322 -18.41 8.51 -6.99
C ALA A 322 -18.58 10.01 -6.66
N GLY A 323 -17.95 10.88 -7.44
CA GLY A 323 -17.88 12.31 -7.13
C GLY A 323 -19.22 13.05 -7.17
N ASP A 324 -20.26 12.46 -7.75
CA ASP A 324 -21.65 12.95 -7.82
C ASP A 324 -22.55 12.38 -6.71
N ASN A 325 -21.95 11.79 -5.68
CA ASN A 325 -22.62 11.09 -4.58
C ASN A 325 -23.28 9.75 -4.99
N THR A 326 -23.03 9.26 -6.19
CA THR A 326 -23.49 7.94 -6.64
C THR A 326 -22.76 6.83 -5.87
N ARG A 327 -23.52 5.89 -5.32
CA ARG A 327 -22.99 4.72 -4.62
C ARG A 327 -22.85 3.56 -5.59
N LEU A 328 -21.65 3.02 -5.67
CA LEU A 328 -21.33 1.90 -6.53
C LEU A 328 -20.99 0.69 -5.67
N ALA A 329 -21.50 -0.47 -6.00
CA ALA A 329 -21.16 -1.72 -5.35
C ALA A 329 -20.44 -2.66 -6.32
N LEU A 330 -19.24 -3.12 -5.90
CA LEU A 330 -18.49 -4.14 -6.60
C LEU A 330 -18.17 -5.30 -5.65
N ARG A 331 -18.24 -6.52 -6.18
CA ARG A 331 -17.82 -7.70 -5.42
C ARG A 331 -16.31 -7.70 -5.22
N ALA A 332 -15.87 -8.05 -4.01
CA ALA A 332 -14.45 -8.13 -3.67
C ALA A 332 -13.67 -9.05 -4.61
N ALA A 333 -14.26 -10.15 -5.05
CA ALA A 333 -13.67 -11.06 -6.04
C ALA A 333 -13.21 -10.36 -7.32
N ARG A 334 -13.86 -9.27 -7.73
CA ARG A 334 -13.49 -8.48 -8.91
C ARG A 334 -12.34 -7.51 -8.65
N LEU A 335 -12.26 -6.98 -7.43
CA LEU A 335 -11.25 -6.00 -7.05
C LEU A 335 -9.93 -6.64 -6.62
N LYS A 336 -9.98 -7.81 -5.95
CA LYS A 336 -8.80 -8.49 -5.45
C LYS A 336 -7.68 -8.67 -6.47
N PRO A 337 -7.92 -9.18 -7.70
CA PRO A 337 -6.87 -9.34 -8.70
C PRO A 337 -6.25 -8.00 -9.13
N ILE A 338 -7.07 -6.96 -9.25
CA ILE A 338 -6.61 -5.60 -9.61
C ILE A 338 -5.73 -5.05 -8.50
N MET A 339 -6.19 -5.16 -7.26
CA MET A 339 -5.47 -4.66 -6.10
C MET A 339 -4.18 -5.43 -5.84
N ALA A 340 -4.17 -6.74 -6.03
CA ALA A 340 -2.96 -7.56 -5.91
C ALA A 340 -1.86 -7.13 -6.88
N LEU A 341 -2.22 -6.70 -8.07
CA LEU A 341 -1.29 -6.34 -9.13
C LEU A 341 -0.93 -4.85 -9.16
N LEU A 342 -1.80 -3.96 -8.70
CA LEU A 342 -1.65 -2.52 -8.87
C LEU A 342 -1.59 -1.72 -7.55
N ALA A 343 -1.66 -2.37 -6.38
CA ALA A 343 -1.71 -1.68 -5.08
C ALA A 343 -0.57 -0.68 -4.87
N ASP A 344 0.63 -1.00 -5.37
CA ASP A 344 1.81 -0.13 -5.32
C ASP A 344 1.66 1.15 -6.16
N LEU A 345 0.85 1.12 -7.23
CA LEU A 345 0.59 2.27 -8.09
C LEU A 345 -0.45 3.22 -7.49
N PHE A 346 -1.37 2.71 -6.66
CA PHE A 346 -2.39 3.53 -5.99
C PHE A 346 -1.88 4.32 -4.78
N ALA A 347 -0.64 4.12 -4.38
CA ALA A 347 -0.08 4.75 -3.18
C ALA A 347 0.03 6.28 -3.25
N GLN A 348 -0.06 6.89 -4.42
CA GLN A 348 -0.01 8.34 -4.62
C GLN A 348 -1.38 8.89 -5.00
N ARG A 349 -1.93 9.78 -4.15
CA ARG A 349 -3.23 10.43 -4.39
C ARG A 349 -3.16 11.34 -5.61
N GLY A 350 -4.09 11.18 -6.55
CA GLY A 350 -4.23 12.05 -7.73
C GLY A 350 -3.15 11.89 -8.80
N ALA A 351 -2.17 10.99 -8.60
CA ALA A 351 -1.21 10.68 -9.65
C ALA A 351 -1.81 9.67 -10.65
N PRO A 352 -1.53 9.80 -11.94
CA PRO A 352 -1.91 8.79 -12.91
C PRO A 352 -1.21 7.47 -12.59
N LEU A 353 -1.86 6.35 -12.86
CA LEU A 353 -1.24 5.04 -12.73
C LEU A 353 -0.25 4.86 -13.88
N ARG A 354 1.04 5.04 -13.59
CA ARG A 354 2.09 4.93 -14.59
C ARG A 354 2.70 3.53 -14.59
N LEU A 355 2.72 2.93 -15.76
CA LEU A 355 3.37 1.66 -16.05
C LEU A 355 4.53 1.88 -17.01
N SER A 356 5.53 1.03 -16.94
CA SER A 356 6.63 0.98 -17.88
C SER A 356 6.57 -0.29 -18.74
N ALA A 357 7.42 -0.38 -19.74
CA ALA A 357 7.59 -1.61 -20.51
C ALA A 357 8.04 -2.82 -19.65
N LEU A 358 8.64 -2.56 -18.50
CA LEU A 358 9.04 -3.60 -17.54
C LEU A 358 7.83 -4.21 -16.78
N ASP A 359 6.67 -3.54 -16.78
CA ASP A 359 5.43 -4.02 -16.15
C ASP A 359 4.61 -4.98 -17.05
N ARG A 360 5.19 -5.46 -18.15
CA ARG A 360 4.52 -6.37 -19.12
C ARG A 360 3.86 -7.57 -18.45
N GLY A 361 4.56 -8.24 -17.54
CA GLY A 361 4.02 -9.40 -16.82
C GLY A 361 2.81 -9.04 -15.97
N ARG A 362 2.79 -7.83 -15.43
CA ARG A 362 1.68 -7.27 -14.66
C ARG A 362 0.46 -6.99 -15.56
N LEU A 363 0.68 -6.40 -16.73
CA LEU A 363 -0.38 -6.15 -17.71
C LEU A 363 -0.99 -7.46 -18.23
N GLN A 364 -0.16 -8.47 -18.48
CA GLN A 364 -0.62 -9.79 -18.88
C GLN A 364 -1.44 -10.47 -17.79
N ALA A 365 -0.96 -10.41 -16.53
CA ALA A 365 -1.69 -10.93 -15.39
C ALA A 365 -3.04 -10.22 -15.16
N LEU A 366 -3.11 -8.90 -15.36
CA LEU A 366 -4.35 -8.14 -15.30
C LEU A 366 -5.36 -8.61 -16.36
N ARG A 367 -4.91 -8.81 -17.61
CA ARG A 367 -5.76 -9.31 -18.67
C ARG A 367 -6.29 -10.71 -18.36
N ASP A 368 -5.42 -11.60 -17.92
CA ASP A 368 -5.74 -13.03 -17.82
C ASP A 368 -6.54 -13.33 -16.54
N THR A 369 -6.31 -12.60 -15.46
CA THR A 369 -6.90 -12.88 -14.14
C THR A 369 -8.16 -12.04 -13.85
N ALA A 370 -8.16 -10.76 -14.22
CA ALA A 370 -9.24 -9.84 -13.85
C ALA A 370 -10.39 -9.78 -14.88
N ARG A 371 -10.28 -10.52 -15.99
CA ARG A 371 -11.25 -10.47 -17.12
C ARG A 371 -11.58 -9.04 -17.55
N LEU A 372 -10.59 -8.15 -17.54
CA LEU A 372 -10.75 -6.77 -17.90
C LEU A 372 -10.89 -6.65 -19.42
N GLN A 373 -11.85 -5.88 -19.86
CA GLN A 373 -11.99 -5.55 -21.28
C GLN A 373 -11.11 -4.34 -21.60
N PHE A 374 -10.19 -4.51 -22.55
CA PHE A 374 -9.46 -3.38 -23.10
C PHE A 374 -10.42 -2.51 -23.92
N ARG A 375 -10.83 -1.40 -23.34
CA ARG A 375 -11.63 -0.36 -24.02
C ARG A 375 -10.67 0.71 -24.49
N GLY A 376 -10.39 0.79 -25.76
CA GLY A 376 -9.51 1.82 -26.29
C GLY A 376 -9.61 1.95 -27.81
N ARG A 377 -9.16 3.10 -28.34
CA ARG A 377 -9.01 3.31 -29.78
C ARG A 377 -8.08 2.24 -30.35
N LYS A 378 -8.14 1.99 -31.65
CA LYS A 378 -7.26 1.04 -32.37
C LYS A 378 -5.78 1.24 -32.02
N ASP A 379 -5.38 2.47 -31.73
CA ASP A 379 -4.02 2.84 -31.33
C ASP A 379 -3.65 2.28 -29.95
N THR A 380 -4.59 2.24 -28.98
CA THR A 380 -4.38 1.65 -27.64
C THR A 380 -4.16 0.13 -27.74
N GLN A 381 -4.94 -0.55 -28.57
CA GLN A 381 -4.77 -1.99 -28.79
C GLN A 381 -3.42 -2.30 -29.45
N ALA A 382 -2.99 -1.49 -30.44
CA ALA A 382 -1.68 -1.61 -31.06
C ALA A 382 -0.53 -1.33 -30.07
N LEU A 383 -0.73 -0.40 -29.12
CA LEU A 383 0.23 -0.08 -28.08
C LEU A 383 0.35 -1.23 -27.08
N VAL A 384 -0.77 -1.76 -26.61
CA VAL A 384 -0.82 -2.94 -25.73
C VAL A 384 -0.17 -4.14 -26.41
N GLN A 385 -0.44 -4.36 -27.69
CA GLN A 385 0.16 -5.43 -28.48
C GLN A 385 1.68 -5.25 -28.61
N ARG A 386 2.17 -4.04 -28.85
CA ARG A 386 3.61 -3.72 -28.85
C ARG A 386 4.26 -3.96 -27.49
N LEU A 387 3.62 -3.53 -26.39
CA LEU A 387 4.09 -3.79 -25.02
C LEU A 387 4.14 -5.28 -24.70
N MET A 388 3.14 -6.04 -25.14
CA MET A 388 3.09 -7.49 -24.96
C MET A 388 4.05 -8.26 -25.86
N GLN A 389 4.35 -7.73 -27.04
CA GLN A 389 5.30 -8.30 -28.01
C GLN A 389 6.73 -7.78 -27.82
N ALA A 390 6.97 -6.80 -26.91
CA ALA A 390 8.32 -6.36 -26.59
C ALA A 390 9.18 -7.59 -26.29
N PRO A 391 10.34 -7.78 -26.93
CA PRO A 391 11.14 -8.98 -26.75
C PRO A 391 11.45 -9.18 -25.25
N ALA A 392 11.38 -10.40 -24.79
CA ALA A 392 11.99 -10.79 -23.53
C ALA A 392 13.45 -10.31 -23.55
N LEU A 393 14.06 -10.12 -22.37
CA LEU A 393 15.49 -9.78 -22.26
C LEU A 393 16.29 -10.67 -23.21
N GLY A 394 16.50 -10.19 -24.45
CA GLY A 394 17.30 -10.93 -25.42
C GLY A 394 18.77 -10.90 -25.00
N GLU A 395 19.47 -12.02 -25.12
CA GLU A 395 20.90 -12.03 -24.84
C GLU A 395 21.62 -11.13 -25.86
N VAL A 396 22.31 -10.12 -25.35
CA VAL A 396 23.11 -9.22 -26.18
C VAL A 396 24.53 -9.78 -26.23
N PRO A 397 25.06 -10.05 -27.41
CA PRO A 397 26.42 -10.55 -27.54
C PRO A 397 27.42 -9.48 -27.04
N PRO A 398 28.53 -9.91 -26.42
CA PRO A 398 29.59 -8.99 -26.06
C PRO A 398 30.09 -8.24 -27.31
N PRO A 399 30.44 -6.95 -27.21
CA PRO A 399 30.94 -6.17 -28.34
C PRO A 399 32.29 -6.70 -28.83
N ALA A 400 32.57 -6.62 -30.12
CA ALA A 400 33.76 -7.21 -30.76
C ALA A 400 35.06 -6.57 -30.28
N GLY A 401 35.05 -5.24 -29.96
CA GLY A 401 36.22 -4.52 -29.46
C GLY A 401 36.48 -4.67 -27.95
N LEU A 402 35.75 -5.52 -27.26
CA LEU A 402 35.95 -5.73 -25.82
C LEU A 402 37.13 -6.68 -25.56
N VAL A 403 38.14 -6.18 -24.88
CA VAL A 403 39.36 -6.97 -24.53
C VAL A 403 39.15 -7.63 -23.15
N ALA A 404 38.02 -8.38 -23.02
CA ALA A 404 37.72 -9.16 -21.85
C ALA A 404 36.64 -10.20 -22.14
N THR A 405 36.62 -11.31 -21.39
CA THR A 405 35.52 -12.26 -21.43
C THR A 405 34.51 -11.94 -20.33
N LEU A 406 33.27 -11.63 -20.72
CA LEU A 406 32.19 -11.42 -19.76
C LEU A 406 31.71 -12.74 -19.16
N ARG A 407 31.56 -12.78 -17.85
CA ARG A 407 30.93 -13.90 -17.13
C ARG A 407 29.44 -13.98 -17.42
N PRO A 408 28.75 -15.12 -17.18
CA PRO A 408 27.33 -15.27 -17.47
C PRO A 408 26.49 -14.14 -16.87
N TYR A 409 26.63 -13.84 -15.59
CA TYR A 409 25.90 -12.77 -14.95
C TYR A 409 26.25 -11.38 -15.51
N GLN A 410 27.48 -11.13 -15.95
CA GLN A 410 27.86 -9.86 -16.59
C GLN A 410 27.22 -9.71 -17.98
N ARG A 411 27.02 -10.80 -18.73
CA ARG A 411 26.25 -10.80 -20.00
C ARG A 411 24.79 -10.49 -19.75
N GLU A 412 24.20 -11.06 -18.68
CA GLU A 412 22.86 -10.70 -18.23
C GLU A 412 22.77 -9.22 -17.89
N GLY A 413 23.76 -8.68 -17.15
CA GLY A 413 23.85 -7.27 -16.82
C GLY A 413 23.95 -6.37 -18.06
N LEU A 414 24.76 -6.74 -19.05
CA LEU A 414 24.85 -6.04 -20.33
C LEU A 414 23.50 -6.07 -21.06
N SER A 415 22.85 -7.21 -21.10
CA SER A 415 21.53 -7.37 -21.73
C SER A 415 20.47 -6.50 -21.04
N TRP A 416 20.50 -6.44 -19.70
CA TRP A 416 19.61 -5.59 -18.93
C TRP A 416 19.86 -4.09 -19.17
N LEU A 417 21.12 -3.65 -19.23
CA LEU A 417 21.48 -2.26 -19.57
C LEU A 417 21.00 -1.89 -20.96
N GLN A 418 21.19 -2.77 -21.96
CA GLN A 418 20.71 -2.56 -23.31
C GLN A 418 19.19 -2.54 -23.40
N TYR A 419 18.50 -3.37 -22.61
CA TYR A 419 17.06 -3.37 -22.52
C TYR A 419 16.52 -2.05 -21.95
N LEU A 420 17.08 -1.56 -20.84
CA LEU A 420 16.70 -0.26 -20.26
C LEU A 420 16.87 0.87 -21.30
N ARG A 421 18.01 0.91 -21.97
CA ARG A 421 18.28 1.89 -23.02
C ARG A 421 17.24 1.81 -24.14
N GLN A 422 16.91 0.60 -24.60
CA GLN A 422 15.91 0.40 -25.67
C GLN A 422 14.52 0.90 -25.26
N GLN A 423 14.16 0.77 -23.99
CA GLN A 423 12.89 1.23 -23.44
C GLN A 423 12.89 2.71 -23.04
N GLY A 424 14.01 3.43 -23.14
CA GLY A 424 14.13 4.82 -22.70
C GLY A 424 14.10 4.98 -21.16
N LEU A 425 14.46 3.93 -20.43
CA LEU A 425 14.41 3.88 -18.97
C LEU A 425 15.80 4.02 -18.36
N GLY A 426 15.86 4.60 -17.15
CA GLY A 426 17.04 4.61 -16.31
C GLY A 426 17.00 3.47 -15.28
N GLY A 427 18.18 3.13 -14.71
CA GLY A 427 18.23 2.09 -13.67
C GLY A 427 19.47 2.17 -12.78
N VAL A 428 19.48 1.31 -11.76
CA VAL A 428 20.59 1.16 -10.80
C VAL A 428 21.22 -0.21 -10.98
N LEU A 429 22.49 -0.23 -11.41
CA LEU A 429 23.29 -1.45 -11.36
C LEU A 429 23.92 -1.55 -9.96
N ALA A 430 23.29 -2.35 -9.11
CA ALA A 430 23.56 -2.46 -7.68
C ALA A 430 24.32 -3.73 -7.29
N ASP A 431 25.05 -4.34 -8.22
CA ASP A 431 25.90 -5.51 -7.98
C ASP A 431 26.88 -5.27 -6.85
N ASP A 432 27.15 -6.29 -6.06
CA ASP A 432 28.18 -6.25 -5.02
C ASP A 432 29.52 -5.72 -5.57
N MET A 433 30.30 -5.10 -4.71
CA MET A 433 31.63 -4.61 -5.10
C MET A 433 32.51 -5.74 -5.60
N GLY A 434 33.26 -5.49 -6.69
CA GLY A 434 34.15 -6.46 -7.30
C GLY A 434 33.49 -7.42 -8.29
N LEU A 435 32.19 -7.33 -8.55
CA LEU A 435 31.49 -8.08 -9.60
C LEU A 435 31.64 -7.46 -11.01
N GLY A 436 32.43 -6.41 -11.17
CA GLY A 436 32.76 -5.84 -12.48
C GLY A 436 31.69 -4.91 -13.05
N LYS A 437 31.11 -4.03 -12.23
CA LYS A 437 30.19 -2.96 -12.70
C LYS A 437 30.84 -2.08 -13.75
N THR A 438 32.10 -1.72 -13.56
CA THR A 438 32.89 -0.93 -14.53
C THR A 438 32.96 -1.63 -15.90
N LEU A 439 33.33 -2.92 -15.89
CA LEU A 439 33.44 -3.70 -17.12
C LEU A 439 32.09 -3.84 -17.86
N GLN A 440 31.00 -4.08 -17.13
CA GLN A 440 29.65 -4.14 -17.71
C GLN A 440 29.24 -2.80 -18.33
N THR A 441 29.55 -1.69 -17.65
CA THR A 441 29.25 -0.33 -18.15
C THR A 441 30.09 0.03 -19.36
N LEU A 442 31.38 -0.30 -19.36
CA LEU A 442 32.27 -0.09 -20.51
C LEU A 442 31.84 -0.95 -21.70
N ALA A 443 31.45 -2.21 -21.48
CA ALA A 443 30.90 -3.07 -22.52
C ALA A 443 29.58 -2.48 -23.07
N HIS A 444 28.70 -1.94 -22.23
CA HIS A 444 27.49 -1.27 -22.67
C HIS A 444 27.77 -0.06 -23.57
N LEU A 445 28.71 0.81 -23.18
CA LEU A 445 29.13 1.96 -24.00
C LEU A 445 29.75 1.52 -25.34
N LEU A 446 30.55 0.46 -25.33
CA LEU A 446 31.15 -0.06 -26.54
C LEU A 446 30.11 -0.65 -27.51
N VAL A 447 29.06 -1.33 -26.99
CA VAL A 447 27.91 -1.76 -27.82
C VAL A 447 27.21 -0.56 -28.44
N GLU A 448 27.01 0.53 -27.70
CA GLU A 448 26.40 1.74 -28.26
C GLU A 448 27.26 2.34 -29.38
N LYS A 449 28.58 2.34 -29.19
CA LYS A 449 29.51 2.82 -30.20
C LYS A 449 29.53 1.95 -31.45
N GLU A 450 29.72 0.63 -31.31
CA GLU A 450 29.80 -0.30 -32.43
C GLU A 450 28.48 -0.37 -33.21
N SER A 451 27.34 -0.11 -32.55
CA SER A 451 26.03 -0.02 -33.20
C SER A 451 25.76 1.35 -33.86
N GLY A 452 26.69 2.29 -33.81
CA GLY A 452 26.51 3.63 -34.37
C GLY A 452 25.52 4.53 -33.63
N ARG A 453 25.11 4.14 -32.40
CA ARG A 453 24.14 4.91 -31.61
C ARG A 453 24.75 5.94 -30.69
N LEU A 454 26.06 5.84 -30.42
CA LEU A 454 26.82 6.80 -29.58
C LEU A 454 27.22 8.01 -30.45
N ASP A 455 26.23 8.81 -30.85
CA ASP A 455 26.39 10.05 -31.61
C ASP A 455 26.70 11.27 -30.76
N ARG A 456 26.74 11.12 -29.47
CA ARG A 456 27.05 12.14 -28.43
C ARG A 456 27.88 11.48 -27.33
N PRO A 457 28.70 12.24 -26.58
CA PRO A 457 29.50 11.68 -25.52
C PRO A 457 28.64 11.09 -24.39
N ALA A 458 29.14 10.08 -23.70
CA ALA A 458 28.66 9.68 -22.40
C ALA A 458 29.41 10.50 -21.32
N LEU A 459 28.70 11.01 -20.32
CA LEU A 459 29.30 11.67 -19.17
C LEU A 459 29.26 10.74 -17.97
N LEU A 460 30.42 10.43 -17.40
CA LEU A 460 30.57 9.62 -16.21
C LEU A 460 31.08 10.45 -15.06
N VAL A 461 30.31 10.50 -13.99
CA VAL A 461 30.63 11.20 -12.75
C VAL A 461 31.10 10.20 -11.71
N VAL A 462 32.30 10.38 -11.25
CA VAL A 462 32.96 9.46 -10.30
C VAL A 462 33.48 10.19 -9.06
N PRO A 463 33.66 9.51 -7.93
CA PRO A 463 34.52 10.01 -6.87
C PRO A 463 35.95 10.25 -7.38
N THR A 464 36.61 11.29 -6.88
CA THR A 464 37.95 11.66 -7.34
C THR A 464 38.96 10.50 -7.30
N SER A 465 38.84 9.63 -6.31
CA SER A 465 39.73 8.48 -6.13
C SER A 465 39.49 7.34 -7.14
N LEU A 466 38.34 7.33 -7.83
CA LEU A 466 38.05 6.34 -8.88
C LEU A 466 38.47 6.77 -10.28
N LEU A 467 38.80 8.01 -10.47
CA LEU A 467 39.08 8.58 -11.79
C LEU A 467 40.17 7.80 -12.54
N HIS A 468 41.30 7.57 -11.88
CA HIS A 468 42.40 6.79 -12.46
C HIS A 468 42.03 5.32 -12.74
N ASN A 469 41.25 4.73 -11.85
CA ASN A 469 40.78 3.34 -12.08
C ASN A 469 39.92 3.23 -13.33
N TRP A 470 38.98 4.15 -13.53
CA TRP A 470 38.14 4.17 -14.73
C TRP A 470 38.96 4.40 -16.00
N GLN A 471 39.94 5.29 -15.97
CA GLN A 471 40.87 5.50 -17.10
C GLN A 471 41.66 4.23 -17.44
N SER A 472 42.23 3.57 -16.42
CA SER A 472 43.02 2.35 -16.60
C SER A 472 42.13 1.18 -17.11
N GLU A 473 40.92 1.00 -16.57
CA GLU A 473 40.03 -0.06 -16.98
C GLU A 473 39.48 0.20 -18.39
N ALA A 474 39.16 1.44 -18.75
CA ALA A 474 38.75 1.81 -20.11
C ALA A 474 39.87 1.55 -21.13
N ALA A 475 41.09 1.99 -20.86
CA ALA A 475 42.22 1.73 -21.73
C ALA A 475 42.54 0.25 -21.89
N ARG A 476 42.36 -0.54 -20.83
CA ARG A 476 42.61 -1.98 -20.81
C ARG A 476 41.52 -2.79 -21.51
N PHE A 477 40.25 -2.53 -21.23
CA PHE A 477 39.16 -3.39 -21.68
C PHE A 477 38.44 -2.87 -22.92
N THR A 478 38.48 -1.56 -23.17
CA THR A 478 37.79 -0.92 -24.29
C THR A 478 38.68 0.12 -24.97
N PRO A 479 39.86 -0.29 -25.50
CA PRO A 479 40.82 0.63 -26.12
C PRO A 479 40.24 1.39 -27.32
N GLY A 480 39.13 0.92 -27.86
CA GLY A 480 38.40 1.58 -28.93
C GLY A 480 37.59 2.81 -28.49
N LEU A 481 37.38 3.05 -27.19
CA LEU A 481 36.69 4.23 -26.70
C LEU A 481 37.67 5.40 -26.50
N ARG A 482 37.32 6.57 -27.06
CA ARG A 482 38.05 7.82 -26.81
C ARG A 482 37.60 8.42 -25.50
N VAL A 483 38.48 8.44 -24.51
CA VAL A 483 38.20 8.88 -23.15
C VAL A 483 38.83 10.24 -22.87
N LEU A 484 38.01 11.20 -22.44
CA LEU A 484 38.42 12.50 -21.99
C LEU A 484 38.28 12.59 -20.46
N THR A 485 39.31 13.12 -19.77
CA THR A 485 39.24 13.33 -18.32
C THR A 485 39.25 14.80 -18.00
N LEU A 486 38.16 15.29 -17.44
CA LEU A 486 38.04 16.67 -16.97
C LEU A 486 38.43 16.74 -15.47
N HIS A 487 39.72 16.86 -15.25
CA HIS A 487 40.27 16.97 -13.87
C HIS A 487 41.56 17.81 -13.87
N GLY A 488 41.87 18.41 -12.70
CA GLY A 488 43.05 19.26 -12.53
C GLY A 488 42.83 20.71 -12.91
N PRO A 489 43.88 21.57 -12.76
CA PRO A 489 43.76 23.00 -12.99
C PRO A 489 43.62 23.39 -14.45
N THR A 490 44.12 22.57 -15.40
CA THR A 490 44.09 22.83 -16.84
C THR A 490 42.87 22.26 -17.54
N ARG A 491 41.89 21.71 -16.82
CA ARG A 491 40.71 21.03 -17.38
C ARG A 491 39.84 21.93 -18.26
N GLU A 492 39.83 23.23 -18.02
CA GLU A 492 39.01 24.19 -18.77
C GLU A 492 39.41 24.24 -20.25
N ALA A 493 40.69 24.04 -20.58
CA ALA A 493 41.16 23.95 -21.96
C ALA A 493 40.64 22.69 -22.70
N LEU A 494 40.05 21.74 -21.99
CA LEU A 494 39.56 20.50 -22.55
C LEU A 494 38.03 20.53 -22.85
N PHE A 495 37.33 21.59 -22.48
CA PHE A 495 35.87 21.64 -22.64
C PHE A 495 35.43 21.62 -24.11
N GLU A 496 36.15 22.24 -25.00
CA GLU A 496 35.86 22.23 -26.43
C GLU A 496 36.04 20.85 -27.06
N ALA A 497 36.86 19.98 -26.46
CA ALA A 497 37.08 18.63 -26.93
C ALA A 497 36.01 17.61 -26.48
N ILE A 498 35.05 18.01 -25.64
CA ILE A 498 33.99 17.13 -25.16
C ILE A 498 33.22 16.41 -26.29
N PRO A 499 32.76 17.08 -27.35
CA PRO A 499 32.02 16.42 -28.43
C PRO A 499 32.82 15.40 -29.24
N GLU A 500 34.16 15.50 -29.22
CA GLU A 500 35.05 14.62 -29.98
C GLU A 500 35.31 13.28 -29.30
N HIS A 501 34.88 13.13 -28.03
CA HIS A 501 35.15 11.97 -27.22
C HIS A 501 33.89 11.11 -27.03
N ASP A 502 34.09 9.82 -26.79
CA ASP A 502 33.00 8.85 -26.57
C ASP A 502 32.59 8.81 -25.09
N LEU A 503 33.58 8.96 -24.19
CA LEU A 503 33.38 8.94 -22.75
C LEU A 503 34.10 10.11 -22.09
N VAL A 504 33.38 10.91 -21.33
CA VAL A 504 33.91 12.03 -20.58
C VAL A 504 33.85 11.73 -19.09
N LEU A 505 34.96 11.75 -18.41
CA LEU A 505 35.09 11.49 -16.97
C LEU A 505 35.17 12.84 -16.21
N THR A 506 34.36 13.00 -15.18
CA THR A 506 34.45 14.13 -14.24
C THR A 506 34.16 13.66 -12.82
N THR A 507 34.33 14.56 -11.85
CA THR A 507 34.11 14.22 -10.43
C THR A 507 32.96 15.00 -9.82
N TYR A 508 32.34 14.48 -8.75
CA TYR A 508 31.23 15.14 -8.06
C TYR A 508 31.54 16.60 -7.63
N PRO A 509 32.73 16.92 -7.09
CA PRO A 509 33.08 18.31 -6.75
C PRO A 509 33.20 19.26 -7.94
N LEU A 510 33.45 18.74 -9.16
CA LEU A 510 33.63 19.54 -10.36
C LEU A 510 32.31 19.83 -11.08
N LEU A 511 31.27 19.03 -10.87
CA LEU A 511 29.98 19.21 -11.53
C LEU A 511 29.42 20.64 -11.45
N TRP A 512 29.40 21.21 -10.26
CA TRP A 512 28.88 22.56 -10.06
C TRP A 512 29.87 23.67 -10.42
N ARG A 513 31.17 23.35 -10.44
CA ARG A 513 32.20 24.31 -10.85
C ARG A 513 32.24 24.50 -12.36
N ASP A 514 32.01 23.42 -13.08
CA ASP A 514 32.07 23.33 -14.52
C ASP A 514 30.66 23.29 -15.14
N GLU A 515 29.64 23.69 -14.40
CA GLU A 515 28.20 23.54 -14.74
C GLU A 515 27.86 24.13 -16.11
N GLN A 516 28.35 25.36 -16.38
CA GLN A 516 28.04 26.01 -17.68
C GLN A 516 28.64 25.25 -18.86
N ALA A 517 29.87 24.77 -18.74
CA ALA A 517 30.53 24.01 -19.79
C ALA A 517 29.84 22.66 -20.02
N LEU A 518 29.43 21.98 -18.92
CA LEU A 518 28.75 20.70 -19.02
C LEU A 518 27.33 20.84 -19.58
N GLN A 519 26.60 21.91 -19.25
CA GLN A 519 25.26 22.19 -19.76
C GLN A 519 25.25 22.61 -21.24
N ALA A 520 26.37 23.09 -21.78
CA ALA A 520 26.47 23.42 -23.19
C ALA A 520 26.36 22.20 -24.11
N HIS A 521 26.49 21.01 -23.59
CA HIS A 521 26.46 19.74 -24.31
C HIS A 521 25.29 18.86 -23.94
N ALA A 522 24.79 18.09 -24.91
CA ALA A 522 23.84 17.02 -24.68
C ALA A 522 24.57 15.68 -24.72
N TYR A 523 24.23 14.81 -23.80
CA TYR A 523 24.90 13.52 -23.62
C TYR A 523 24.04 12.35 -24.12
N HIS A 524 24.69 11.28 -24.57
CA HIS A 524 24.01 10.03 -24.87
C HIS A 524 23.60 9.31 -23.59
N LEU A 525 24.55 9.19 -22.64
CA LEU A 525 24.34 8.52 -21.35
C LEU A 525 24.98 9.35 -20.23
N LEU A 526 24.26 9.57 -19.14
CA LEU A 526 24.76 10.18 -17.92
C LEU A 526 24.84 9.12 -16.84
N ILE A 527 26.08 8.84 -16.39
CA ILE A 527 26.36 7.73 -15.46
C ILE A 527 26.88 8.32 -14.15
N LEU A 528 26.35 7.84 -13.04
CA LEU A 528 26.85 8.15 -11.70
C LEU A 528 27.48 6.90 -11.11
N ASP A 529 28.78 6.92 -10.83
CA ASP A 529 29.43 5.86 -10.07
C ASP A 529 29.47 6.22 -8.59
N GLU A 530 29.28 5.23 -7.72
CA GLU A 530 29.04 5.40 -6.30
C GLU A 530 27.93 6.44 -6.05
N ALA A 531 26.76 6.19 -6.67
CA ALA A 531 25.65 7.14 -6.72
C ALA A 531 25.16 7.59 -5.33
N GLN A 532 25.47 6.83 -4.27
CA GLN A 532 25.24 7.28 -2.88
C GLN A 532 25.98 8.56 -2.50
N GLN A 533 26.91 9.06 -3.31
CA GLN A 533 27.51 10.39 -3.11
C GLN A 533 26.48 11.53 -3.26
N VAL A 534 25.39 11.29 -3.97
CA VAL A 534 24.29 12.26 -4.17
C VAL A 534 23.17 12.00 -3.16
N LYS A 535 23.50 12.01 -1.85
CA LYS A 535 22.52 11.71 -0.77
C LYS A 535 21.51 12.84 -0.54
N ASN A 536 21.97 14.09 -0.71
CA ASN A 536 21.17 15.27 -0.42
C ASN A 536 20.63 15.87 -1.73
N PRO A 537 19.31 15.87 -1.93
CA PRO A 537 18.69 16.41 -3.14
C PRO A 537 18.93 17.93 -3.32
N LYS A 538 19.30 18.63 -2.25
CA LYS A 538 19.60 20.07 -2.24
C LYS A 538 21.08 20.38 -2.39
N SER A 539 21.93 19.37 -2.55
CA SER A 539 23.35 19.59 -2.82
C SER A 539 23.53 20.21 -4.20
N ARG A 540 24.58 21.05 -4.35
CA ARG A 540 24.90 21.67 -5.65
C ARG A 540 25.08 20.61 -6.75
N ALA A 541 25.78 19.52 -6.45
CA ALA A 541 25.94 18.42 -7.40
C ALA A 541 24.60 17.79 -7.82
N ALA A 542 23.66 17.55 -6.89
CA ALA A 542 22.35 17.00 -7.21
C ALA A 542 21.51 17.96 -8.07
N ILE A 543 21.62 19.26 -7.82
CA ILE A 543 20.91 20.28 -8.60
C ILE A 543 21.48 20.32 -10.03
N THR A 544 22.80 20.41 -10.19
CA THR A 544 23.47 20.42 -11.50
C THR A 544 23.15 19.16 -12.31
N LEU A 545 23.17 17.97 -11.69
CA LEU A 545 22.84 16.71 -12.37
C LEU A 545 21.44 16.69 -12.97
N ARG A 546 20.46 17.36 -12.36
CA ARG A 546 19.09 17.45 -12.89
C ARG A 546 18.99 18.36 -14.12
N THR A 547 19.86 19.36 -14.22
CA THR A 547 19.86 20.31 -15.34
C THR A 547 20.58 19.77 -16.59
N LEU A 548 21.44 18.76 -16.42
CA LEU A 548 22.18 18.15 -17.55
C LEU A 548 21.24 17.36 -18.47
N GLN A 549 21.37 17.59 -19.77
CA GLN A 549 20.60 16.92 -20.78
C GLN A 549 21.25 15.60 -21.19
N ALA A 550 20.56 14.48 -20.97
CA ALA A 550 21.00 13.15 -21.38
C ALA A 550 19.81 12.31 -21.87
N ARG A 551 20.06 11.48 -22.90
CA ARG A 551 19.03 10.55 -23.41
C ARG A 551 18.75 9.43 -22.43
N HIS A 552 19.79 8.93 -21.77
CA HIS A 552 19.71 7.82 -20.82
C HIS A 552 20.47 8.17 -19.54
N ARG A 553 20.04 7.59 -18.42
CA ARG A 553 20.64 7.80 -17.11
C ARG A 553 20.88 6.48 -16.40
N LEU A 554 22.03 6.33 -15.74
CA LEU A 554 22.44 5.12 -15.06
C LEU A 554 23.10 5.45 -13.73
N CYS A 555 22.76 4.72 -12.69
CA CYS A 555 23.47 4.74 -11.41
C CYS A 555 24.22 3.42 -11.19
N LEU A 556 25.46 3.52 -10.73
CA LEU A 556 26.26 2.38 -10.30
C LEU A 556 26.51 2.55 -8.79
N THR A 557 26.26 1.50 -8.04
CA THR A 557 26.51 1.49 -6.59
C THR A 557 26.61 0.07 -6.08
N GLY A 558 27.43 -0.19 -5.04
CA GLY A 558 27.36 -1.44 -4.29
C GLY A 558 26.35 -1.39 -3.14
N THR A 559 25.88 -0.18 -2.80
CA THR A 559 25.02 0.08 -1.64
C THR A 559 23.95 1.11 -2.01
N PRO A 560 22.87 0.68 -2.68
CA PRO A 560 21.84 1.61 -3.15
C PRO A 560 21.08 2.31 -2.01
N LEU A 561 21.14 1.77 -0.80
CA LEU A 561 20.54 2.32 0.40
C LEU A 561 21.52 2.18 1.58
N GLU A 562 22.01 3.29 2.11
CA GLU A 562 22.95 3.31 3.24
C GLU A 562 22.31 3.72 4.56
N ASN A 563 21.63 4.86 4.60
CA ASN A 563 21.20 5.48 5.86
C ASN A 563 19.68 5.65 5.96
N HIS A 564 19.03 6.09 4.89
CA HIS A 564 17.60 6.38 4.90
C HIS A 564 16.99 6.39 3.50
N LEU A 565 15.68 6.13 3.41
CA LEU A 565 14.94 6.07 2.13
C LEU A 565 15.00 7.35 1.28
N GLY A 566 15.29 8.49 1.88
CA GLY A 566 15.47 9.73 1.12
C GLY A 566 16.66 9.69 0.14
N GLU A 567 17.68 8.85 0.39
CA GLU A 567 18.80 8.62 -0.54
C GLU A 567 18.29 7.93 -1.81
N LEU A 568 17.42 6.94 -1.63
CA LEU A 568 16.79 6.21 -2.73
C LEU A 568 15.92 7.14 -3.57
N TRP A 569 15.11 8.02 -2.93
CA TRP A 569 14.34 9.03 -3.64
C TRP A 569 15.24 9.92 -4.52
N THR A 570 16.38 10.37 -4.00
CA THR A 570 17.29 11.24 -4.76
C THR A 570 17.86 10.55 -5.99
N GLN A 571 18.22 9.25 -5.88
CA GLN A 571 18.72 8.47 -7.02
C GLN A 571 17.62 8.28 -8.07
N PHE A 572 16.39 7.97 -7.65
CA PHE A 572 15.28 7.77 -8.56
C PHE A 572 14.72 9.07 -9.16
N ASP A 573 14.80 10.18 -8.46
CA ASP A 573 14.49 11.50 -9.01
C ASP A 573 15.48 11.92 -10.11
N PHE A 574 16.73 11.49 -10.00
CA PHE A 574 17.71 11.62 -11.08
C PHE A 574 17.43 10.66 -12.23
N LEU A 575 17.19 9.37 -11.96
CA LEU A 575 17.04 8.32 -12.99
C LEU A 575 15.72 8.41 -13.75
N LEU A 576 14.64 8.56 -13.03
CA LEU A 576 13.26 8.47 -13.51
C LEU A 576 12.42 9.53 -12.78
N PRO A 577 12.53 10.81 -13.18
CA PRO A 577 11.80 11.89 -12.54
C PRO A 577 10.31 11.60 -12.46
N GLY A 578 9.71 11.82 -11.28
CA GLY A 578 8.28 11.61 -11.06
C GLY A 578 7.86 10.18 -10.67
N LEU A 579 8.72 9.15 -10.84
CA LEU A 579 8.39 7.77 -10.44
C LEU A 579 7.94 7.65 -8.98
N LEU A 580 8.62 8.34 -8.08
CA LEU A 580 8.33 8.33 -6.65
C LEU A 580 7.59 9.60 -6.17
N GLY A 581 7.14 10.46 -7.09
CA GLY A 581 6.52 11.74 -6.80
C GLY A 581 7.51 12.78 -6.25
N SER A 582 6.99 13.92 -5.79
CA SER A 582 7.82 14.97 -5.19
C SER A 582 8.45 14.49 -3.85
N GLU A 583 9.54 15.11 -3.43
CA GLU A 583 10.21 14.84 -2.14
C GLU A 583 9.22 14.88 -0.96
N LYS A 584 8.31 15.88 -0.95
CA LYS A 584 7.29 16.04 0.07
C LYS A 584 6.32 14.84 0.09
N GLN A 585 5.83 14.44 -1.08
CA GLN A 585 4.94 13.27 -1.23
C GLN A 585 5.64 11.98 -0.82
N PHE A 586 6.89 11.76 -1.27
CA PHE A 586 7.68 10.60 -0.90
C PHE A 586 7.90 10.51 0.62
N ASN A 587 8.26 11.63 1.25
CA ASN A 587 8.46 11.68 2.71
C ASN A 587 7.17 11.35 3.47
N GLN A 588 6.00 11.86 3.03
CA GLN A 588 4.71 11.62 3.68
C GLN A 588 4.19 10.20 3.47
N HIS A 589 4.25 9.66 2.25
CA HIS A 589 3.60 8.40 1.90
C HIS A 589 4.50 7.18 2.08
N TRP A 590 5.82 7.33 1.93
CA TRP A 590 6.77 6.23 1.99
C TRP A 590 7.71 6.34 3.18
N ARG A 591 8.52 7.40 3.22
CA ARG A 591 9.63 7.48 4.15
C ARG A 591 9.19 7.51 5.62
N HIS A 592 8.34 8.45 6.02
CA HIS A 592 7.93 8.58 7.41
C HIS A 592 7.14 7.38 7.92
N PRO A 593 6.16 6.83 7.19
CA PRO A 593 5.47 5.62 7.62
C PRO A 593 6.39 4.41 7.74
N ILE A 594 7.33 4.22 6.83
CA ILE A 594 8.27 3.09 6.86
C ILE A 594 9.31 3.27 7.97
N GLU A 595 9.99 4.42 8.02
CA GLU A 595 11.09 4.66 8.96
C GLU A 595 10.66 4.94 10.41
N ARG A 596 9.46 5.52 10.63
CA ARG A 596 8.96 5.89 11.95
C ARG A 596 7.80 5.03 12.42
N GLY A 597 6.94 4.61 11.51
CA GLY A 597 5.72 3.86 11.77
C GLY A 597 5.88 2.35 11.66
N SER A 598 7.07 1.85 11.30
CA SER A 598 7.33 0.42 11.07
C SER A 598 6.33 -0.23 10.11
N ASP A 599 5.90 0.51 9.08
CA ASP A 599 4.94 0.04 8.11
C ASP A 599 5.60 -0.90 7.09
N HIS A 600 5.66 -2.18 7.44
CA HIS A 600 6.21 -3.24 6.59
C HIS A 600 5.49 -3.37 5.23
N ARG A 601 4.20 -3.07 5.19
CA ARG A 601 3.39 -3.18 3.97
C ARG A 601 3.84 -2.15 2.94
N ARG A 602 4.03 -0.91 3.37
CA ARG A 602 4.56 0.14 2.50
C ARG A 602 5.98 -0.15 2.05
N ALA A 603 6.81 -0.73 2.91
CA ALA A 603 8.16 -1.15 2.53
C ALA A 603 8.11 -2.18 1.39
N THR A 604 7.23 -3.19 1.49
CA THR A 604 7.04 -4.19 0.43
C THR A 604 6.53 -3.58 -0.88
N LEU A 605 5.56 -2.68 -0.81
CA LEU A 605 5.04 -2.00 -2.00
C LEU A 605 6.10 -1.13 -2.68
N LEU A 606 6.91 -0.41 -1.90
CA LEU A 606 8.02 0.38 -2.43
C LEU A 606 9.07 -0.52 -3.10
N ALA A 607 9.43 -1.63 -2.46
CA ALA A 607 10.36 -2.60 -3.02
C ALA A 607 9.88 -3.16 -4.37
N GLN A 608 8.59 -3.50 -4.48
CA GLN A 608 8.00 -3.98 -5.74
C GLN A 608 8.03 -2.92 -6.84
N ARG A 609 7.79 -1.66 -6.49
CA ARG A 609 7.82 -0.54 -7.43
C ARG A 609 9.22 -0.30 -7.99
N LEU A 610 10.26 -0.50 -7.18
CA LEU A 610 11.64 -0.23 -7.54
C LEU A 610 12.36 -1.42 -8.16
N ARG A 611 11.96 -2.63 -7.84
CA ARG A 611 12.57 -3.88 -8.29
C ARG A 611 12.86 -3.95 -9.79
N PRO A 612 11.98 -3.49 -10.70
CA PRO A 612 12.25 -3.54 -12.14
C PRO A 612 13.46 -2.69 -12.57
N PHE A 613 13.79 -1.66 -11.80
CA PHE A 613 14.80 -0.66 -12.12
C PHE A 613 16.10 -0.86 -11.35
N ILE A 614 16.22 -1.91 -10.53
CA ILE A 614 17.40 -2.23 -9.75
C ILE A 614 17.86 -3.63 -10.11
N LEU A 615 19.08 -3.76 -10.65
CA LEU A 615 19.74 -5.04 -10.80
C LEU A 615 20.77 -5.20 -9.70
N ARG A 616 20.53 -6.11 -8.75
CA ARG A 616 21.41 -6.41 -7.62
C ARG A 616 21.72 -7.89 -7.60
N ARG A 617 23.00 -8.22 -7.62
CA ARG A 617 23.50 -9.59 -7.47
C ARG A 617 24.54 -9.61 -6.36
N ARG A 618 24.50 -10.64 -5.55
CA ARG A 618 25.45 -10.86 -4.47
C ARG A 618 26.57 -11.79 -4.93
N LYS A 619 27.75 -11.64 -4.32
CA LYS A 619 28.91 -12.48 -4.64
C LYS A 619 28.67 -13.95 -4.40
N ASP A 620 27.99 -14.31 -3.31
CA ASP A 620 27.60 -15.67 -2.96
C ASP A 620 26.68 -16.33 -3.98
N GLN A 621 25.91 -15.55 -4.73
CA GLN A 621 24.98 -16.05 -5.75
C GLN A 621 25.65 -16.29 -7.12
N VAL A 622 26.63 -15.48 -7.50
CA VAL A 622 27.12 -15.42 -8.90
C VAL A 622 28.62 -15.67 -9.07
N ALA A 623 29.37 -15.69 -7.98
CA ALA A 623 30.84 -15.84 -8.02
C ALA A 623 31.31 -16.99 -7.12
N SER A 624 30.80 -18.19 -7.40
CA SER A 624 31.11 -19.41 -6.64
C SER A 624 32.61 -19.80 -6.63
N GLU A 625 33.38 -19.24 -7.56
CA GLU A 625 34.85 -19.46 -7.61
C GLU A 625 35.64 -18.54 -6.66
N LEU A 626 35.00 -17.55 -6.02
CA LEU A 626 35.69 -16.74 -5.02
C LEU A 626 35.96 -17.58 -3.76
N PRO A 627 37.20 -17.52 -3.23
CA PRO A 627 37.50 -18.16 -1.96
C PRO A 627 36.57 -17.63 -0.83
N PRO A 628 36.34 -18.42 0.21
CA PRO A 628 35.46 -18.01 1.29
C PRO A 628 35.97 -16.76 2.02
N LYS A 629 35.04 -15.91 2.45
CA LYS A 629 35.27 -14.75 3.33
C LYS A 629 34.79 -15.10 4.73
N THR A 630 35.68 -15.16 5.69
CA THR A 630 35.38 -15.49 7.09
C THR A 630 35.45 -14.23 7.96
N LEU A 631 34.35 -13.87 8.62
CA LEU A 631 34.29 -12.76 9.57
C LEU A 631 34.59 -13.26 10.98
N ILE A 632 35.53 -12.68 11.65
CA ILE A 632 36.00 -13.04 13.00
C ILE A 632 35.89 -11.81 13.89
N THR A 633 34.95 -11.76 14.81
CA THR A 633 34.86 -10.72 15.81
C THR A 633 35.74 -11.11 17.01
N ARG A 634 36.67 -10.21 17.34
CA ARG A 634 37.54 -10.33 18.52
C ARG A 634 37.13 -9.31 19.57
N ALA A 635 36.48 -9.79 20.62
CA ALA A 635 36.18 -8.97 21.78
C ALA A 635 37.46 -8.81 22.63
N VAL A 636 37.76 -7.58 23.01
CA VAL A 636 38.94 -7.19 23.77
C VAL A 636 38.50 -6.52 25.06
N ASP A 637 38.88 -7.04 26.18
CA ASP A 637 38.58 -6.47 27.50
C ASP A 637 39.48 -5.28 27.78
N MET A 638 38.89 -4.13 28.08
CA MET A 638 39.64 -2.99 28.59
C MET A 638 39.94 -3.22 30.07
N GLU A 639 41.21 -3.14 30.46
CA GLU A 639 41.66 -3.31 31.84
C GLU A 639 42.34 -2.05 32.38
N GLY A 640 42.48 -1.97 33.70
CA GLY A 640 43.24 -0.94 34.40
C GLY A 640 42.82 0.49 34.03
N GLY A 641 43.82 1.32 33.73
CA GLY A 641 43.63 2.76 33.49
C GLY A 641 42.81 3.09 32.25
N GLN A 642 42.80 2.23 31.20
CA GLN A 642 41.94 2.45 30.02
C GLN A 642 40.47 2.31 30.37
N ARG A 643 40.13 1.30 31.17
CA ARG A 643 38.78 1.08 31.65
C ARG A 643 38.27 2.21 32.54
N ASP A 644 39.14 2.65 33.48
CA ASP A 644 38.81 3.74 34.39
C ASP A 644 38.59 5.04 33.65
N LEU A 645 39.41 5.33 32.63
CA LEU A 645 39.27 6.48 31.77
C LEU A 645 37.99 6.41 30.94
N TYR A 646 37.68 5.23 30.39
CA TYR A 646 36.44 5.02 29.64
C TYR A 646 35.22 5.36 30.50
N GLU A 647 35.13 4.81 31.71
CA GLU A 647 33.99 5.07 32.62
C GLU A 647 33.94 6.52 33.07
N THR A 648 35.07 7.16 33.30
CA THR A 648 35.12 8.58 33.63
C THR A 648 34.60 9.45 32.51
N VAL A 649 35.04 9.22 31.26
CA VAL A 649 34.57 9.93 30.07
C VAL A 649 33.10 9.61 29.82
N ARG A 650 32.66 8.33 29.98
CA ARG A 650 31.27 7.93 29.81
C ARG A 650 30.34 8.68 30.77
N ALA A 651 30.68 8.70 32.07
CA ALA A 651 29.86 9.37 33.08
C ALA A 651 29.74 10.88 32.83
N ALA A 652 30.87 11.52 32.44
CA ALA A 652 30.87 12.94 32.07
C ALA A 652 30.01 13.23 30.85
N MET A 653 30.13 12.42 29.81
CA MET A 653 29.36 12.56 28.55
C MET A 653 27.89 12.23 28.74
N GLU A 654 27.55 11.18 29.50
CA GLU A 654 26.14 10.84 29.81
C GLU A 654 25.44 12.03 30.48
N LYS A 655 26.11 12.68 31.46
CA LYS A 655 25.56 13.87 32.09
C LYS A 655 25.30 15.00 31.10
N GLN A 656 26.29 15.34 30.24
CA GLN A 656 26.17 16.39 29.22
C GLN A 656 25.07 16.09 28.21
N VAL A 657 24.95 14.84 27.74
CA VAL A 657 23.93 14.41 26.80
C VAL A 657 22.56 14.51 27.46
N ARG A 658 22.40 14.07 28.69
CA ARG A 658 21.13 14.15 29.42
C ARG A 658 20.68 15.61 29.61
N GLU A 659 21.59 16.50 30.03
CA GLU A 659 21.31 17.93 30.16
C GLU A 659 20.92 18.56 28.81
N ALA A 660 21.62 18.23 27.74
CA ALA A 660 21.33 18.74 26.41
C ALA A 660 19.95 18.26 25.89
N ILE A 661 19.61 16.98 26.08
CA ILE A 661 18.33 16.42 25.65
C ILE A 661 17.18 17.01 26.47
N SER A 662 17.35 17.15 27.80
CA SER A 662 16.31 17.75 28.66
C SER A 662 16.07 19.22 28.37
N GLY A 663 17.10 19.97 27.95
CA GLY A 663 16.99 21.39 27.66
C GLY A 663 16.47 21.73 26.25
N SER A 664 16.84 20.97 25.23
CA SER A 664 16.56 21.32 23.83
C SER A 664 15.95 20.20 22.98
N GLY A 665 15.74 19.03 23.57
CA GLY A 665 15.24 17.83 22.90
C GLY A 665 16.29 17.11 22.06
N LEU A 666 16.08 15.83 21.78
CA LEU A 666 17.03 14.97 21.05
C LEU A 666 17.43 15.55 19.67
N ALA A 667 16.46 16.12 18.94
CA ALA A 667 16.70 16.63 17.60
C ALA A 667 17.69 17.83 17.55
N ARG A 668 17.79 18.62 18.60
CA ARG A 668 18.73 19.76 18.69
C ARG A 668 20.05 19.39 19.37
N SER A 669 20.07 18.26 20.09
CA SER A 669 21.22 17.80 20.86
C SER A 669 22.16 16.86 20.10
N HIS A 670 21.90 16.62 18.78
CA HIS A 670 22.67 15.68 17.97
C HIS A 670 24.18 15.90 17.99
N ILE A 671 24.64 17.16 18.01
CA ILE A 671 26.07 17.47 18.01
C ILE A 671 26.71 16.99 19.31
N VAL A 672 26.05 17.23 20.45
CA VAL A 672 26.54 16.82 21.77
C VAL A 672 26.58 15.28 21.90
N VAL A 673 25.54 14.62 21.37
CA VAL A 673 25.50 13.15 21.33
C VAL A 673 26.66 12.60 20.49
N LEU A 674 26.87 13.13 19.28
CA LEU A 674 27.92 12.66 18.38
C LEU A 674 29.32 12.89 18.97
N ASP A 675 29.56 14.03 19.64
CA ASP A 675 30.80 14.31 20.32
C ASP A 675 31.08 13.33 21.47
N ALA A 676 30.04 13.02 22.27
CA ALA A 676 30.13 12.02 23.33
C ALA A 676 30.50 10.64 22.78
N LEU A 677 29.82 10.21 21.73
CA LEU A 677 30.07 8.91 21.09
C LEU A 677 31.48 8.87 20.44
N LEU A 678 31.95 9.98 19.85
CA LEU A 678 33.28 10.08 19.28
C LEU A 678 34.36 9.91 20.34
N LYS A 679 34.25 10.63 21.46
CA LYS A 679 35.22 10.55 22.57
C LYS A 679 35.30 9.15 23.18
N LEU A 680 34.17 8.52 23.40
CA LEU A 680 34.13 7.15 23.91
C LEU A 680 34.81 6.16 22.97
N ARG A 681 34.57 6.27 21.66
CA ARG A 681 35.23 5.45 20.65
C ARG A 681 36.74 5.69 20.57
N GLN A 682 37.17 6.93 20.75
CA GLN A 682 38.59 7.23 20.83
C GLN A 682 39.25 6.52 22.02
N VAL A 683 38.64 6.53 23.20
CA VAL A 683 39.14 5.79 24.37
C VAL A 683 39.16 4.29 24.15
N CYS A 684 38.16 3.71 23.46
CA CYS A 684 38.16 2.29 23.09
C CYS A 684 39.32 1.92 22.17
N CYS A 685 39.71 2.82 21.26
CA CYS A 685 40.88 2.62 20.41
C CYS A 685 42.17 2.79 21.19
N ASP A 686 42.40 3.99 21.69
CA ASP A 686 43.61 4.35 22.45
C ASP A 686 43.38 5.64 23.25
N PRO A 687 43.69 5.66 24.54
CA PRO A 687 43.60 6.87 25.38
C PRO A 687 44.34 8.11 24.83
N ARG A 688 45.42 7.90 24.08
CA ARG A 688 46.23 8.96 23.47
C ARG A 688 45.52 9.76 22.38
N LEU A 689 44.37 9.26 21.88
CA LEU A 689 43.53 9.96 20.89
C LEU A 689 42.72 11.10 21.48
N LEU A 690 42.53 11.12 22.82
CA LEU A 690 41.83 12.23 23.46
C LEU A 690 42.72 13.50 23.49
N PRO A 691 42.09 14.69 23.25
CA PRO A 691 42.85 15.96 23.39
C PRO A 691 43.16 16.26 24.87
N GLY A 692 44.30 16.82 25.15
CA GLY A 692 44.75 17.24 26.48
C GLY A 692 45.84 16.36 27.09
N ASP A 693 46.59 16.91 28.05
CA ASP A 693 47.65 16.21 28.80
C ASP A 693 47.10 15.69 30.14
N THR A 694 46.55 14.50 30.14
CA THR A 694 46.08 13.83 31.37
C THR A 694 46.97 12.62 31.66
N PRO A 695 47.31 12.32 32.92
CA PRO A 695 48.08 11.12 33.29
C PRO A 695 47.48 9.82 32.76
N ALA A 696 46.18 9.82 32.53
CA ALA A 696 45.43 8.69 31.99
C ALA A 696 45.75 8.38 30.51
N ARG A 697 46.42 9.28 29.76
CA ARG A 697 46.88 9.00 28.39
C ARG A 697 47.86 7.84 28.28
N ASN A 698 48.59 7.56 29.36
CA ASN A 698 49.59 6.48 29.43
C ASN A 698 48.99 5.13 29.90
N ALA A 699 47.67 5.03 29.87
CA ALA A 699 46.98 3.86 30.42
C ALA A 699 47.02 2.57 29.56
N GLY A 700 47.78 2.62 28.45
CA GLY A 700 47.85 1.49 27.50
C GLY A 700 46.61 1.41 26.58
N SER A 701 46.69 0.55 25.58
CA SER A 701 45.57 0.25 24.66
C SER A 701 45.47 -1.25 24.46
N ALA A 702 44.44 -1.84 25.01
CA ALA A 702 44.21 -3.28 24.93
C ALA A 702 44.10 -3.79 23.48
N LYS A 703 43.51 -3.02 22.59
CA LYS A 703 43.43 -3.35 21.14
C LYS A 703 44.80 -3.26 20.46
N LEU A 704 45.61 -2.24 20.80
CA LEU A 704 46.93 -2.11 20.22
C LEU A 704 47.86 -3.23 20.71
N GLU A 705 47.77 -3.63 21.97
CA GLU A 705 48.47 -4.77 22.51
C GLU A 705 48.08 -6.05 21.78
N LEU A 706 46.80 -6.32 21.63
CA LEU A 706 46.32 -7.47 20.85
C LEU A 706 46.87 -7.44 19.41
N LEU A 707 46.89 -6.29 18.76
CA LEU A 707 47.38 -6.13 17.40
C LEU A 707 48.88 -6.41 17.33
N ARG A 708 49.66 -5.96 18.33
CA ARG A 708 51.12 -6.24 18.46
C ARG A 708 51.43 -7.72 18.60
N ASP A 709 50.55 -8.47 19.25
CA ASP A 709 50.67 -9.94 19.37
C ASP A 709 50.27 -10.68 18.10
N MET A 710 49.25 -10.20 17.43
CA MET A 710 48.70 -10.89 16.24
C MET A 710 49.51 -10.67 14.97
N LEU A 711 49.96 -9.44 14.70
CA LEU A 711 50.55 -9.11 13.41
C LEU A 711 51.85 -9.83 13.11
N PRO A 712 52.83 -9.95 14.06
CA PRO A 712 54.07 -10.71 13.81
C PRO A 712 53.77 -12.14 13.36
N SER A 713 52.93 -12.85 14.08
CA SER A 713 52.57 -14.25 13.76
C SER A 713 51.91 -14.35 12.38
N MET A 714 51.02 -13.42 12.02
CA MET A 714 50.37 -13.39 10.70
C MET A 714 51.39 -13.17 9.57
N VAL A 715 52.31 -12.24 9.78
CA VAL A 715 53.37 -11.94 8.80
C VAL A 715 54.34 -13.11 8.64
N GLU A 716 54.72 -13.78 9.75
CA GLU A 716 55.51 -14.99 9.71
C GLU A 716 54.85 -16.15 8.95
N GLU A 717 53.50 -16.26 9.03
CA GLU A 717 52.68 -17.19 8.24
C GLU A 717 52.63 -16.82 6.74
N GLY A 718 53.25 -15.69 6.33
CA GLY A 718 53.22 -15.21 4.94
C GLY A 718 51.96 -14.46 4.56
N ARG A 719 51.12 -14.08 5.53
CA ARG A 719 49.89 -13.34 5.27
C ARG A 719 50.13 -11.90 4.91
N ARG A 720 49.25 -11.33 4.08
CA ARG A 720 49.25 -9.92 3.70
C ARG A 720 48.04 -9.20 4.32
N VAL A 721 48.35 -8.26 5.21
CA VAL A 721 47.39 -7.71 6.13
C VAL A 721 47.03 -6.27 5.76
N LEU A 722 45.71 -5.98 5.60
CA LEU A 722 45.14 -4.64 5.56
C LEU A 722 44.65 -4.25 6.94
N VAL A 723 45.07 -3.12 7.47
CA VAL A 723 44.57 -2.59 8.75
C VAL A 723 43.81 -1.30 8.50
N PHE A 724 42.55 -1.29 8.81
CA PHE A 724 41.67 -0.14 8.65
C PHE A 724 41.35 0.51 9.98
N SER A 725 41.42 1.86 10.02
CA SER A 725 40.88 2.66 11.11
C SER A 725 40.26 3.95 10.58
N GLN A 726 39.25 4.46 11.28
CA GLN A 726 38.67 5.76 10.98
C GLN A 726 39.57 6.90 11.49
N PHE A 727 40.40 6.66 12.49
CA PHE A 727 41.25 7.63 13.13
C PHE A 727 42.68 7.62 12.54
N THR A 728 43.07 8.68 11.85
CA THR A 728 44.44 8.80 11.31
C THR A 728 45.46 8.80 12.41
N GLY A 729 45.15 9.41 13.58
CA GLY A 729 46.00 9.33 14.78
C GLY A 729 46.22 7.90 15.27
N MET A 730 45.21 7.01 15.15
CA MET A 730 45.36 5.59 15.49
C MET A 730 46.29 4.87 14.51
N LEU A 731 46.19 5.17 13.22
CA LEU A 731 47.11 4.61 12.23
C LEU A 731 48.54 5.04 12.48
N ALA A 732 48.78 6.28 12.95
CA ALA A 732 50.10 6.71 13.35
C ALA A 732 50.65 5.94 14.58
N LEU A 733 49.80 5.66 15.57
CA LEU A 733 50.19 4.85 16.73
C LEU A 733 50.47 3.41 16.35
N ILE A 734 49.69 2.83 15.39
CA ILE A 734 49.95 1.51 14.84
C ILE A 734 51.27 1.50 14.05
N ALA A 735 51.52 2.53 13.25
CA ALA A 735 52.77 2.69 12.49
C ALA A 735 53.99 2.66 13.42
N GLN A 736 53.95 3.45 14.51
CA GLN A 736 55.00 3.45 15.55
C GLN A 736 55.20 2.03 16.15
N ALA A 737 54.11 1.34 16.46
CA ALA A 737 54.19 -0.02 17.00
C ALA A 737 54.82 -1.01 15.98
N LEU A 738 54.55 -0.86 14.69
CA LEU A 738 55.14 -1.69 13.63
C LEU A 738 56.65 -1.41 13.45
N GLU A 739 57.05 -0.14 13.60
CA GLU A 739 58.49 0.27 13.60
C GLU A 739 59.23 -0.39 14.76
N GLU A 740 58.64 -0.35 15.97
CA GLU A 740 59.18 -1.06 17.16
C GLU A 740 59.32 -2.56 16.97
N LEU A 741 58.40 -3.18 16.21
CA LEU A 741 58.41 -4.58 15.88
C LEU A 741 59.26 -4.93 14.66
N GLY A 742 59.83 -3.95 13.97
CA GLY A 742 60.62 -4.16 12.75
C GLY A 742 59.82 -4.64 11.54
N LEU A 743 58.50 -4.44 11.53
CA LEU A 743 57.61 -4.86 10.44
C LEU A 743 57.51 -3.77 9.39
N ALA A 744 57.80 -4.13 8.13
CA ALA A 744 57.63 -3.21 7.01
C ALA A 744 56.18 -2.96 6.70
N TYR A 745 55.81 -1.71 6.46
CA TYR A 745 54.43 -1.29 6.14
C TYR A 745 54.38 -0.13 5.15
N VAL A 746 53.21 0.13 4.58
CA VAL A 746 52.83 1.33 3.84
C VAL A 746 51.56 1.91 4.41
N THR A 747 51.38 3.23 4.24
CA THR A 747 50.21 3.95 4.78
C THR A 747 49.49 4.72 3.68
N LEU A 748 48.12 4.70 3.72
CA LEU A 748 47.25 5.49 2.86
C LEU A 748 46.21 6.23 3.70
N THR A 749 46.30 7.56 3.72
CA THR A 749 45.37 8.45 4.40
C THR A 749 44.71 9.43 3.44
N GLY A 750 43.85 10.31 3.96
CA GLY A 750 43.26 11.40 3.17
C GLY A 750 44.28 12.36 2.58
N ASP A 751 45.40 12.59 3.28
CA ASP A 751 46.44 13.53 2.92
C ASP A 751 47.52 12.97 1.97
N THR A 752 47.44 11.65 1.66
CA THR A 752 48.36 10.98 0.74
C THR A 752 48.13 11.47 -0.69
N GLN A 753 49.11 12.22 -1.23
CA GLN A 753 49.05 12.74 -2.60
C GLN A 753 49.29 11.64 -3.64
N ASP A 754 50.37 10.87 -3.48
CA ASP A 754 50.65 9.72 -4.34
C ASP A 754 50.03 8.44 -3.74
N ARG A 755 48.93 8.07 -4.30
CA ARG A 755 48.17 6.86 -3.92
C ARG A 755 48.62 5.61 -4.66
N ALA A 756 49.31 5.78 -5.77
CA ALA A 756 49.69 4.68 -6.64
C ALA A 756 50.87 3.87 -6.04
N THR A 757 51.90 4.56 -5.59
CA THR A 757 53.12 3.95 -5.07
C THR A 757 52.89 3.05 -3.86
N PRO A 758 52.11 3.41 -2.79
CA PRO A 758 51.86 2.50 -1.66
C PRO A 758 51.10 1.26 -2.08
N VAL A 759 50.12 1.40 -2.98
CA VAL A 759 49.32 0.29 -3.51
C VAL A 759 50.21 -0.65 -4.31
N GLN A 760 51.05 -0.14 -5.19
CA GLN A 760 51.97 -0.93 -6.00
C GLN A 760 52.97 -1.72 -5.16
N ARG A 761 53.62 -1.08 -4.19
CA ARG A 761 54.55 -1.74 -3.26
C ARG A 761 53.88 -2.92 -2.51
N PHE A 762 52.66 -2.69 -1.99
CA PHE A 762 51.93 -3.76 -1.32
C PHE A 762 51.48 -4.86 -2.30
N MET A 763 51.00 -4.53 -3.49
CA MET A 763 50.58 -5.50 -4.50
C MET A 763 51.73 -6.37 -5.02
N GLN A 764 52.95 -5.78 -5.12
CA GLN A 764 54.17 -6.49 -5.52
C GLN A 764 54.75 -7.36 -4.39
N GLY A 765 54.27 -7.17 -3.13
CA GLY A 765 54.70 -7.92 -1.97
C GLY A 765 55.98 -7.41 -1.31
N GLU A 766 56.36 -6.17 -1.59
CA GLU A 766 57.50 -5.53 -0.93
C GLU A 766 57.26 -5.32 0.56
N VAL A 767 55.99 -5.13 0.95
CA VAL A 767 55.59 -4.92 2.36
C VAL A 767 54.40 -5.83 2.72
N PRO A 768 54.38 -6.42 3.91
CA PRO A 768 53.34 -7.32 4.34
C PRO A 768 52.07 -6.60 4.93
N VAL A 769 52.24 -5.37 5.43
CA VAL A 769 51.19 -4.65 6.13
C VAL A 769 50.85 -3.33 5.41
N PHE A 770 49.54 -3.06 5.27
CA PHE A 770 49.05 -1.83 4.69
C PHE A 770 48.08 -1.14 5.66
N LEU A 771 48.43 0.03 6.16
CA LEU A 771 47.62 0.87 7.02
C LEU A 771 46.76 1.80 6.20
N ILE A 772 45.46 1.73 6.35
CA ILE A 772 44.54 2.47 5.47
C ILE A 772 43.48 3.20 6.30
N SER A 773 43.28 4.48 6.10
CA SER A 773 42.13 5.16 6.67
C SER A 773 40.84 4.73 5.96
N LEU A 774 39.78 4.45 6.73
CA LEU A 774 38.51 3.98 6.19
C LEU A 774 37.94 4.92 5.11
N LYS A 775 38.15 6.24 5.26
CA LYS A 775 37.73 7.24 4.26
C LYS A 775 38.57 7.15 2.96
N ALA A 776 39.85 6.93 3.05
CA ALA A 776 40.75 6.79 1.89
C ALA A 776 40.60 5.41 1.22
N GLY A 777 40.43 4.36 2.03
CA GLY A 777 40.26 2.98 1.58
C GLY A 777 38.88 2.66 1.02
N GLY A 778 37.88 3.47 1.32
CA GLY A 778 36.48 3.25 0.90
C GLY A 778 36.22 3.36 -0.61
N VAL A 779 37.21 3.76 -1.43
CA VAL A 779 36.96 4.07 -2.84
C VAL A 779 38.02 3.53 -3.79
N GLY A 780 37.66 2.54 -4.60
CA GLY A 780 38.32 2.22 -5.87
C GLY A 780 39.62 1.43 -5.84
N LEU A 781 40.16 1.06 -4.68
CA LEU A 781 41.44 0.30 -4.62
C LEU A 781 41.19 -1.18 -4.97
N ASN A 782 42.12 -1.78 -5.69
CA ASN A 782 42.21 -3.21 -5.88
C ASN A 782 43.37 -3.79 -5.08
N LEU A 783 43.07 -4.56 -4.04
CA LEU A 783 44.04 -5.06 -3.07
C LEU A 783 43.93 -6.61 -2.92
N THR A 784 43.75 -7.30 -4.04
CA THR A 784 43.59 -8.76 -4.09
C THR A 784 44.83 -9.52 -3.64
N ALA A 785 46.00 -8.88 -3.42
CA ALA A 785 47.12 -9.48 -2.78
C ALA A 785 46.94 -9.72 -1.28
N ALA A 786 45.98 -9.06 -0.64
CA ALA A 786 45.65 -9.25 0.77
C ALA A 786 44.74 -10.46 0.98
N ASP A 787 45.06 -11.24 2.00
CA ASP A 787 44.25 -12.36 2.49
C ASP A 787 43.67 -12.09 3.91
N THR A 788 44.12 -11.04 4.55
CA THR A 788 43.71 -10.68 5.91
C THR A 788 43.34 -9.23 5.99
N VAL A 789 42.18 -8.93 6.56
CA VAL A 789 41.67 -7.58 6.80
C VAL A 789 41.40 -7.42 8.29
N ILE A 790 41.90 -6.35 8.89
CA ILE A 790 41.63 -6.00 10.29
C ILE A 790 40.94 -4.65 10.36
N HIS A 791 39.72 -4.64 10.84
CA HIS A 791 39.02 -3.42 11.25
C HIS A 791 39.36 -3.14 12.72
N PHE A 792 40.18 -2.15 12.94
CA PHE A 792 40.68 -1.81 14.30
C PHE A 792 39.57 -1.18 15.15
N ASP A 793 38.71 -0.41 14.53
CA ASP A 793 37.50 0.18 15.13
C ASP A 793 36.26 0.00 14.22
N PRO A 794 35.08 -0.28 14.81
CA PRO A 794 33.85 -0.45 14.05
C PRO A 794 33.38 0.90 13.48
N TRP A 795 32.83 0.87 12.27
CA TRP A 795 32.24 2.05 11.61
C TRP A 795 30.73 2.09 11.80
N TRP A 796 30.12 3.26 11.84
CA TRP A 796 28.66 3.42 11.95
C TRP A 796 27.87 2.77 10.81
N ASN A 797 28.45 2.72 9.62
CA ASN A 797 27.85 2.16 8.44
C ASN A 797 28.52 0.81 8.09
N PRO A 798 27.86 -0.35 8.31
CA PRO A 798 28.42 -1.64 7.99
C PRO A 798 28.75 -1.81 6.49
N ALA A 799 28.03 -1.08 5.62
CA ALA A 799 28.33 -1.08 4.19
C ALA A 799 29.76 -0.56 3.90
N ALA A 800 30.22 0.46 4.63
CA ALA A 800 31.58 0.99 4.45
C ALA A 800 32.67 -0.02 4.93
N GLU A 801 32.44 -0.77 6.00
CA GLU A 801 33.34 -1.85 6.42
C GLU A 801 33.38 -2.98 5.38
N ASN A 802 32.20 -3.40 4.90
CA ASN A 802 32.09 -4.40 3.84
C ASN A 802 32.79 -3.93 2.57
N GLN A 803 32.60 -2.65 2.20
CA GLN A 803 33.27 -2.02 1.07
C GLN A 803 34.79 -2.04 1.21
N ALA A 804 35.31 -1.79 2.39
CA ALA A 804 36.75 -1.84 2.69
C ALA A 804 37.28 -3.30 2.62
N SER A 805 36.57 -4.25 3.21
CA SER A 805 36.95 -5.68 3.15
C SER A 805 36.87 -6.24 1.72
N ASP A 806 35.94 -5.76 0.92
CA ASP A 806 35.73 -6.18 -0.47
C ASP A 806 36.84 -5.71 -1.43
N ARG A 807 37.80 -4.89 -0.94
CA ARG A 807 39.05 -4.60 -1.68
C ARG A 807 39.95 -5.80 -1.78
N ALA A 808 39.95 -6.64 -0.77
CA ALA A 808 40.68 -7.92 -0.75
C ALA A 808 39.85 -9.06 -1.34
N HIS A 809 38.54 -9.11 -1.03
CA HIS A 809 37.64 -10.16 -1.46
C HIS A 809 36.89 -9.76 -2.76
N ARG A 810 37.54 -9.88 -3.89
CA ARG A 810 36.98 -9.60 -5.24
C ARG A 810 37.54 -10.56 -6.28
N ILE A 811 36.98 -10.50 -7.49
CA ILE A 811 37.45 -11.33 -8.61
C ILE A 811 38.95 -11.14 -8.80
N GLY A 812 39.68 -12.27 -8.83
CA GLY A 812 41.14 -12.35 -8.86
C GLY A 812 41.77 -12.72 -7.54
N GLN A 813 41.03 -12.79 -6.45
CA GLN A 813 41.49 -13.36 -5.18
C GLN A 813 41.60 -14.88 -5.29
N GLN A 814 42.75 -15.43 -4.81
CA GLN A 814 43.05 -16.86 -4.86
C GLN A 814 43.08 -17.49 -3.46
N GLN A 815 43.16 -16.67 -2.42
CA GLN A 815 43.27 -17.13 -1.03
C GLN A 815 41.99 -16.86 -0.24
N PRO A 816 41.62 -17.70 0.75
CA PRO A 816 40.54 -17.37 1.69
C PRO A 816 40.82 -16.05 2.40
N VAL A 817 39.82 -15.21 2.51
CA VAL A 817 39.96 -13.87 3.13
C VAL A 817 39.41 -13.91 4.55
N PHE A 818 40.28 -13.58 5.52
CA PHE A 818 39.91 -13.46 6.92
C PHE A 818 39.71 -12.00 7.28
N VAL A 819 38.52 -11.67 7.81
CA VAL A 819 38.19 -10.31 8.23
C VAL A 819 38.04 -10.29 9.76
N TYR A 820 39.00 -9.68 10.42
CA TYR A 820 38.99 -9.47 11.86
C TYR A 820 38.35 -8.14 12.21
N ARG A 821 37.42 -8.15 13.16
CA ARG A 821 36.80 -6.97 13.72
C ARG A 821 37.16 -6.89 15.21
N LEU A 822 37.97 -5.88 15.60
CA LEU A 822 38.36 -5.68 16.98
C LEU A 822 37.33 -4.81 17.71
N ILE A 823 36.70 -5.33 18.75
CA ILE A 823 35.64 -4.65 19.51
C ILE A 823 36.03 -4.64 20.99
N ALA A 824 35.98 -3.48 21.61
CA ALA A 824 36.13 -3.35 23.06
C ALA A 824 34.88 -3.89 23.74
N ALA A 825 35.01 -4.97 24.52
CA ALA A 825 33.90 -5.70 25.12
C ALA A 825 33.11 -4.83 26.13
N GLY A 826 31.79 -4.98 26.13
CA GLY A 826 30.88 -4.21 26.99
C GLY A 826 30.78 -2.72 26.68
N SER A 827 31.61 -2.21 25.75
CA SER A 827 31.68 -0.80 25.44
C SER A 827 30.65 -0.33 24.42
N ILE A 828 30.73 0.95 24.10
CA ILE A 828 29.94 1.57 23.04
C ILE A 828 30.14 0.87 21.67
N GLU A 829 31.34 0.29 21.41
CA GLU A 829 31.61 -0.36 20.14
C GLU A 829 30.79 -1.64 19.93
N GLU A 830 30.62 -2.44 20.97
CA GLU A 830 29.78 -3.64 20.92
C GLU A 830 28.32 -3.27 20.67
N ARG A 831 27.82 -2.25 21.38
CA ARG A 831 26.44 -1.76 21.18
C ARG A 831 26.21 -1.15 19.81
N ILE A 832 27.22 -0.49 19.24
CA ILE A 832 27.17 -0.03 17.84
C ILE A 832 27.09 -1.22 16.88
N ALA A 833 27.85 -2.28 17.12
CA ALA A 833 27.81 -3.45 16.26
C ALA A 833 26.41 -4.13 16.29
N GLU A 834 25.79 -4.25 17.44
CA GLU A 834 24.41 -4.74 17.58
C GLU A 834 23.39 -3.88 16.83
N LEU A 835 23.52 -2.54 16.90
CA LEU A 835 22.66 -1.62 16.16
C LEU A 835 22.88 -1.70 14.65
N GLN A 836 24.11 -1.97 14.21
CA GLN A 836 24.44 -2.17 12.81
C GLN A 836 23.74 -3.39 12.23
N GLU A 837 23.71 -4.53 12.93
CA GLU A 837 23.05 -5.75 12.48
C GLU A 837 21.55 -5.53 12.29
N ARG A 838 20.90 -4.78 13.20
CA ARG A 838 19.49 -4.40 13.06
C ARG A 838 19.23 -3.54 11.82
N LYS A 839 20.14 -2.62 11.47
CA LYS A 839 20.00 -1.73 10.31
C LYS A 839 20.26 -2.44 8.98
N ALA A 840 21.21 -3.36 8.93
CA ALA A 840 21.51 -4.13 7.73
C ALA A 840 20.29 -4.94 7.27
N THR A 841 19.57 -5.54 8.21
CA THR A 841 18.33 -6.30 7.96
C THR A 841 17.24 -5.44 7.29
N LEU A 842 17.15 -4.15 7.61
CA LEU A 842 16.18 -3.23 6.99
C LEU A 842 16.51 -2.95 5.52
N ALA A 843 17.76 -2.63 5.22
CA ALA A 843 18.18 -2.31 3.86
C ALA A 843 17.95 -3.52 2.92
N ASP A 844 18.30 -4.71 3.36
CA ASP A 844 18.11 -5.94 2.62
C ASP A 844 16.62 -6.24 2.42
N SER A 845 15.78 -6.00 3.42
CA SER A 845 14.34 -6.22 3.32
C SER A 845 13.65 -5.33 2.29
N ILE A 846 14.08 -4.09 2.13
CA ILE A 846 13.51 -3.16 1.13
C ILE A 846 13.99 -3.51 -0.28
N LEU A 847 15.23 -3.92 -0.42
CA LEU A 847 15.81 -4.25 -1.73
C LEU A 847 15.43 -5.64 -2.22
N GLU A 848 15.13 -6.58 -1.33
CA GLU A 848 14.79 -7.97 -1.64
C GLU A 848 13.30 -8.33 -1.41
N GLY A 849 12.49 -7.38 -0.89
CA GLY A 849 11.04 -7.55 -0.75
C GLY A 849 10.56 -8.16 0.57
N GLY A 850 11.42 -8.26 1.58
CA GLY A 850 11.05 -8.69 2.94
C GLY A 850 11.01 -7.52 3.92
N GLY A 851 9.83 -7.24 4.49
CA GLY A 851 9.63 -6.07 5.34
C GLY A 851 10.16 -6.20 6.76
N SER A 852 11.26 -5.53 7.07
CA SER A 852 11.68 -5.26 8.46
C SER A 852 12.16 -3.80 8.57
N THR A 853 11.73 -3.14 9.64
CA THR A 853 11.94 -1.70 9.85
C THR A 853 13.02 -1.47 10.89
N GLY A 854 14.02 -0.65 10.56
CA GLY A 854 15.03 -0.20 11.52
C GLY A 854 14.82 1.26 11.95
N PRO A 855 14.96 1.58 13.23
CA PRO A 855 14.72 2.91 13.78
C PRO A 855 15.88 3.87 13.55
N ARG A 856 15.54 5.16 13.48
CA ARG A 856 16.47 6.23 13.87
C ARG A 856 16.84 6.03 15.35
N PHE A 857 18.03 6.55 15.77
CA PHE A 857 18.36 6.60 17.20
C PHE A 857 17.19 7.21 17.99
N SER A 858 16.58 6.39 18.80
CA SER A 858 15.63 6.83 19.82
C SER A 858 16.40 7.36 21.04
N GLU A 859 15.71 8.03 21.91
CA GLU A 859 16.30 8.42 23.21
C GLU A 859 16.74 7.18 23.99
N GLU A 860 16.03 6.08 23.88
CA GLU A 860 16.37 4.78 24.46
C GLU A 860 17.66 4.21 23.87
N ASP A 861 17.86 4.32 22.55
CA ASP A 861 19.12 3.89 21.90
C ASP A 861 20.31 4.71 22.42
N VAL A 862 20.15 6.03 22.59
CA VAL A 862 21.21 6.89 23.13
C VAL A 862 21.54 6.51 24.57
N GLN A 863 20.53 6.24 25.40
CA GLN A 863 20.73 5.77 26.77
C GLN A 863 21.40 4.39 26.81
N ALA A 864 20.97 3.47 25.93
CA ALA A 864 21.60 2.15 25.83
C ALA A 864 23.08 2.24 25.41
N LEU A 865 23.41 3.14 24.46
CA LEU A 865 24.80 3.37 24.02
C LEU A 865 25.69 3.92 25.14
N LEU A 866 25.15 4.75 26.02
CA LEU A 866 25.87 5.37 27.13
C LEU A 866 25.78 4.58 28.44
N ALA A 867 25.23 3.36 28.45
CA ALA A 867 25.16 2.54 29.65
C ALA A 867 26.57 2.18 30.19
N PRO A 868 26.73 1.95 31.47
CA PRO A 868 28.03 1.60 32.07
C PRO A 868 28.56 0.24 31.57
N LEU A 869 29.88 0.04 31.69
CA LEU A 869 30.50 -1.26 31.42
C LEU A 869 29.96 -2.31 32.40
N PRO A 870 29.74 -3.56 31.96
CA PRO A 870 29.39 -4.63 32.87
C PRO A 870 30.47 -4.79 33.97
N GLY A 871 30.01 -4.99 35.20
CA GLY A 871 30.92 -5.20 36.31
C GLY A 871 31.81 -6.43 36.07
N LEU A 872 33.09 -6.35 36.33
CA LEU A 872 33.96 -7.53 36.28
C LEU A 872 33.35 -8.62 37.19
N PRO A 873 33.27 -9.89 36.77
CA PRO A 873 32.92 -10.97 37.67
C PRO A 873 33.88 -10.94 38.85
N GLY A 874 33.35 -10.53 39.99
CA GLY A 874 34.16 -10.29 41.20
C GLY A 874 35.06 -11.48 41.46
N LYS A 875 36.37 -11.25 41.62
CA LYS A 875 37.30 -12.21 42.23
C LYS A 875 36.62 -12.72 43.49
N ARG A 876 36.16 -13.97 43.46
CA ARG A 876 35.66 -14.67 44.67
C ARG A 876 36.66 -14.43 45.80
N SER A 877 36.33 -13.58 46.76
CA SER A 877 37.11 -13.41 47.97
C SER A 877 37.21 -14.79 48.62
N ARG A 878 38.39 -15.39 48.65
CA ARG A 878 38.71 -16.48 49.57
C ARG A 878 38.54 -15.97 50.98
N LYS A 879 37.32 -16.12 51.56
CA LYS A 879 37.13 -16.03 52.99
C LYS A 879 37.89 -17.17 53.61
N ALA A 880 39.02 -16.80 54.25
CA ALA A 880 39.78 -17.68 55.16
C ALA A 880 38.83 -18.27 56.20
N GLY A 881 38.54 -19.56 56.07
CA GLY A 881 37.85 -20.31 57.10
C GLY A 881 38.64 -20.32 58.39
N LYS A 882 38.23 -19.50 59.37
CA LYS A 882 38.63 -19.72 60.77
C LYS A 882 37.87 -20.97 61.24
N ARG A 883 38.65 -22.06 61.36
CA ARG A 883 38.29 -23.21 62.17
C ARG A 883 38.08 -22.71 63.60
N SER A 884 36.94 -22.78 64.13
CA SER A 884 36.60 -22.75 65.51
C SER A 884 36.50 -24.19 66.00
N THR A 885 37.55 -24.65 66.70
CA THR A 885 37.52 -25.79 67.61
C THR A 885 36.79 -25.37 68.88
N ARG A 886 35.67 -26.02 69.18
CA ARG A 886 35.31 -26.39 70.58
C ARG A 886 34.23 -27.45 70.62
N ALA A 887 34.66 -28.53 71.38
CA ALA A 887 33.95 -29.53 72.16
C ALA A 887 32.82 -30.29 71.50
#